data_3d6f929c069c1c9ec9f0ba192761551d
#
_entry.id   3d6f929c069c1c9ec9f0ba192761551d
#
_cell.length_a   1.000
_cell.length_b   1.000
_cell.length_c   1.000
_cell.angle_alpha   90.00
_cell.angle_beta   90.00
_cell.angle_gamma   90.00
#
_symmetry.space_group_name_H-M   'P 1'
#
loop_
_entity.id
_entity.type
_entity.pdbx_description
1 polymer ?
#
loop_
_entity_poly.entity_id
_entity_poly.type
_entity_poly.pdbx_seq_one_letter_code
_entity_poly.pdbx_strand_id
1 'polypeptide(L)'
;MRVYKTGEIRNVAVVGHGASGKTSLVDALAFVAGTSKRHGSVKDGTALTDYTPDEIERKYSINLALAVAEWMDTKLNLIDTPGYLDFTGEALAGVCAADGAVVVVSATGGVEVGTEKVWDYADKRGIPRLFFVSLMDKEHANFEKVYGQIKERLTPKVIPVEIPVGEGPAFHGIINLFSKKCHLYKKGTKAGEYDEVDVPGEYRERFERYSKELIERIAETDDTLLERYLGGEEIGRDEAIAAMKAGMLEGELFPLFCGAAELTFGTRALLSKLVELVPAPSDQPPIEAQRWGSAERLTLKAEDGGPFVAQVFKTISEPHVGDVTLFRVYSGTVKNGQDVYNAPREAVEKLNHLCVTVGKERIEIPELHAGDIGVVAKLRDTHTNDTLSTKDYAIVLPKIPFPEPVITEAIEVKQRGEEEKLSNGLHKLHEEDPTFQHEYNGELGQTLIRGLGERHLEIIVGRLARKFGVHAQIGKPKIAYRETFKGKGEGQGKHKKQTGGRGQYGDCWIRIAPLPRGSGLQFMDEIVGGVIPRQYIPAVERGIQEAAARGPVAGYPVVDFKVELYDGSYHDVDSNEMSFKMAGILAFRNVSPNCRPVLLEPILELEVWTPDEYQGAVMGDLSSRRGQILGTEKDGRLTKVRALVPEAELDRYATALHSLTHGRGTYRQKFHVYQEVPPDAAHKVVEVRKKELEEAKA
;
A
#
# COMPACT_ATOMS: atom_id res chain seq x y z
N MET A 1 18.20 -28.84 -0.90
CA MET A 1 16.71 -28.97 -0.98
C MET A 1 16.37 -29.81 -2.19
N ARG A 2 15.41 -30.75 -2.08
CA ARG A 2 14.91 -31.53 -3.24
C ARG A 2 13.97 -30.67 -4.09
N VAL A 3 13.71 -31.14 -5.31
CA VAL A 3 12.64 -30.57 -6.17
C VAL A 3 11.32 -31.20 -5.73
N TYR A 4 10.28 -30.38 -5.61
CA TYR A 4 8.94 -30.78 -5.20
C TYR A 4 7.97 -30.63 -6.38
N LYS A 5 7.05 -31.58 -6.53
CA LYS A 5 5.97 -31.51 -7.53
C LYS A 5 4.80 -30.72 -7.02
N THR A 6 3.93 -30.25 -7.92
CA THR A 6 2.76 -29.41 -7.62
C THR A 6 1.92 -29.91 -6.44
N GLY A 7 1.64 -31.22 -6.34
CA GLY A 7 0.87 -31.79 -5.22
C GLY A 7 1.59 -31.79 -3.86
N GLU A 8 2.91 -31.68 -3.86
CA GLU A 8 3.78 -31.70 -2.67
C GLU A 8 4.09 -30.30 -2.13
N ILE A 9 3.45 -29.24 -2.67
CA ILE A 9 3.71 -27.84 -2.30
C ILE A 9 2.52 -27.25 -1.57
N ARG A 10 2.77 -26.37 -0.60
CA ARG A 10 1.77 -25.53 0.06
C ARG A 10 2.33 -24.12 0.19
N ASN A 11 1.63 -23.13 -0.33
CA ASN A 11 1.98 -21.71 -0.19
C ASN A 11 1.08 -21.09 0.88
N VAL A 12 1.68 -20.68 1.98
CA VAL A 12 0.96 -20.24 3.18
C VAL A 12 1.35 -18.82 3.55
N ALA A 13 0.41 -17.88 3.43
CA ALA A 13 0.61 -16.53 3.95
C ALA A 13 0.36 -16.49 5.45
N VAL A 14 1.31 -15.98 6.22
CA VAL A 14 1.17 -15.76 7.65
C VAL A 14 0.84 -14.29 7.86
N VAL A 15 -0.41 -13.99 8.19
CA VAL A 15 -1.00 -12.65 8.23
C VAL A 15 -1.57 -12.30 9.60
N GLY A 16 -1.78 -11.03 9.90
CA GLY A 16 -2.33 -10.58 11.20
C GLY A 16 -1.85 -9.18 11.54
N HIS A 17 -2.30 -8.65 12.67
CA HIS A 17 -1.91 -7.32 13.15
C HIS A 17 -0.41 -7.23 13.53
N GLY A 18 0.12 -6.00 13.67
CA GLY A 18 1.48 -5.75 14.20
C GLY A 18 1.65 -6.37 15.59
N ALA A 19 2.83 -6.94 15.86
CA ALA A 19 3.16 -7.60 17.12
C ALA A 19 2.27 -8.80 17.52
N SER A 20 1.47 -9.37 16.61
CA SER A 20 0.68 -10.58 16.86
C SER A 20 1.51 -11.87 16.92
N GLY A 21 2.83 -11.82 16.65
CA GLY A 21 3.73 -12.97 16.72
C GLY A 21 3.89 -13.77 15.42
N LYS A 22 3.56 -13.21 14.26
CA LYS A 22 3.69 -13.84 12.94
C LYS A 22 5.10 -14.32 12.63
N THR A 23 6.06 -13.39 12.67
CA THR A 23 7.47 -13.67 12.41
C THR A 23 8.05 -14.71 13.37
N SER A 24 7.69 -14.61 14.67
CA SER A 24 8.07 -15.64 15.66
C SER A 24 7.45 -17.00 15.33
N LEU A 25 6.22 -17.02 14.78
CA LEU A 25 5.57 -18.27 14.35
C LEU A 25 6.27 -18.88 13.15
N VAL A 26 6.58 -18.07 12.12
CA VAL A 26 7.31 -18.54 10.93
C VAL A 26 8.69 -19.07 11.31
N ASP A 27 9.41 -18.37 12.18
CA ASP A 27 10.72 -18.78 12.70
C ASP A 27 10.62 -20.13 13.45
N ALA A 28 9.63 -20.28 14.32
CA ALA A 28 9.38 -21.51 15.07
C ALA A 28 9.00 -22.69 14.17
N LEU A 29 8.18 -22.46 13.13
CA LEU A 29 7.79 -23.48 12.15
C LEU A 29 9.01 -23.98 11.36
N ALA A 30 9.84 -23.06 10.85
CA ALA A 30 11.07 -23.37 10.13
C ALA A 30 12.10 -24.12 11.02
N PHE A 31 12.20 -23.71 12.29
CA PHE A 31 13.08 -24.35 13.26
C PHE A 31 12.61 -25.77 13.62
N VAL A 32 11.33 -25.95 13.91
CA VAL A 32 10.75 -27.27 14.25
C VAL A 32 10.81 -28.23 13.06
N ALA A 33 10.64 -27.73 11.84
CA ALA A 33 10.82 -28.50 10.62
C ALA A 33 12.30 -28.85 10.31
N GLY A 34 13.26 -28.23 11.01
CA GLY A 34 14.69 -28.48 10.83
C GLY A 34 15.34 -27.70 9.68
N THR A 35 14.61 -26.84 9.02
CA THR A 35 15.14 -25.95 7.95
C THR A 35 16.08 -24.90 8.54
N SER A 36 15.68 -24.31 9.67
CA SER A 36 16.56 -23.42 10.46
C SER A 36 17.24 -24.21 11.57
N LYS A 37 18.56 -24.04 11.71
CA LYS A 37 19.36 -24.65 12.80
C LYS A 37 19.23 -23.89 14.13
N ARG A 38 18.71 -22.67 14.09
CA ARG A 38 18.58 -21.80 15.25
C ARG A 38 17.14 -21.24 15.30
N HIS A 39 16.56 -21.27 16.48
CA HIS A 39 15.34 -20.53 16.75
C HIS A 39 15.70 -19.05 16.97
N GLY A 40 15.25 -18.17 16.08
CA GLY A 40 15.54 -16.75 16.12
C GLY A 40 14.57 -15.98 17.02
N SER A 41 14.87 -14.70 17.20
CA SER A 41 14.09 -13.77 18.01
C SER A 41 14.05 -12.40 17.35
N VAL A 42 12.86 -11.85 17.18
CA VAL A 42 12.65 -10.48 16.66
C VAL A 42 13.29 -9.45 17.61
N LYS A 43 13.17 -9.68 18.93
CA LYS A 43 13.75 -8.78 19.96
C LYS A 43 15.27 -8.69 19.87
N ASP A 44 15.91 -9.83 19.56
CA ASP A 44 17.36 -9.93 19.46
C ASP A 44 17.89 -9.67 18.04
N GLY A 45 16.99 -9.37 17.08
CA GLY A 45 17.35 -9.13 15.68
C GLY A 45 17.91 -10.37 14.98
N THR A 46 17.49 -11.57 15.39
CA THR A 46 17.97 -12.85 14.86
C THR A 46 16.90 -13.70 14.20
N ALA A 47 15.70 -13.16 14.03
CA ALA A 47 14.61 -13.82 13.34
C ALA A 47 14.98 -14.10 11.88
N LEU A 48 14.50 -15.23 11.35
CA LEU A 48 14.83 -15.72 10.01
C LEU A 48 14.36 -14.77 8.91
N THR A 49 13.18 -14.19 9.06
CA THR A 49 12.49 -13.39 8.05
C THR A 49 12.65 -11.88 8.23
N ASP A 50 12.99 -11.38 9.44
CA ASP A 50 13.33 -9.98 9.70
C ASP A 50 14.85 -9.77 9.63
N TYR A 51 15.42 -9.79 8.42
CA TYR A 51 16.87 -9.76 8.21
C TYR A 51 17.42 -8.45 7.65
N THR A 52 16.56 -7.51 7.25
CA THR A 52 17.02 -6.21 6.76
C THR A 52 17.44 -5.29 7.92
N PRO A 53 18.39 -4.37 7.69
CA PRO A 53 18.81 -3.46 8.76
C PRO A 53 17.67 -2.64 9.36
N ASP A 54 16.66 -2.26 8.53
CA ASP A 54 15.46 -1.54 8.97
C ASP A 54 14.63 -2.34 9.97
N GLU A 55 14.42 -3.61 9.68
CA GLU A 55 13.60 -4.53 10.50
C GLU A 55 14.31 -4.85 11.81
N ILE A 56 15.63 -5.11 11.74
CA ILE A 56 16.45 -5.39 12.93
C ILE A 56 16.48 -4.18 13.88
N GLU A 57 16.68 -2.97 13.35
CA GLU A 57 16.72 -1.74 14.14
C GLU A 57 15.38 -1.45 14.79
N ARG A 58 14.30 -1.58 14.02
CA ARG A 58 12.93 -1.23 14.44
C ARG A 58 12.22 -2.35 15.17
N LYS A 59 12.72 -3.59 15.09
CA LYS A 59 12.16 -4.81 15.72
C LYS A 59 10.72 -5.13 15.26
N TYR A 60 10.45 -4.91 13.98
CA TYR A 60 9.21 -5.33 13.32
C TYR A 60 9.43 -5.50 11.81
N SER A 61 8.62 -6.38 11.21
CA SER A 61 8.67 -6.67 9.77
C SER A 61 8.16 -5.49 8.95
N ILE A 62 8.88 -5.17 7.89
CA ILE A 62 8.56 -4.10 6.93
C ILE A 62 8.24 -4.70 5.57
N ASN A 63 9.00 -5.72 5.17
CA ASN A 63 8.83 -6.42 3.91
C ASN A 63 8.17 -7.77 4.14
N LEU A 64 7.52 -8.31 3.12
CA LEU A 64 7.25 -9.73 3.10
C LEU A 64 8.58 -10.49 2.91
N ALA A 65 8.70 -11.62 3.57
CA ALA A 65 9.86 -12.51 3.45
C ALA A 65 9.41 -13.98 3.39
N LEU A 66 10.26 -14.82 2.83
CA LEU A 66 9.97 -16.23 2.63
C LEU A 66 10.80 -17.11 3.57
N ALA A 67 10.16 -18.10 4.14
CA ALA A 67 10.81 -19.24 4.77
C ALA A 67 10.26 -20.54 4.17
N VAL A 68 11.02 -21.61 4.29
CA VAL A 68 10.60 -22.94 3.83
C VAL A 68 10.59 -23.87 5.02
N ALA A 69 9.54 -24.70 5.12
CA ALA A 69 9.51 -25.83 6.03
C ALA A 69 9.25 -27.13 5.24
N GLU A 70 10.11 -28.13 5.43
CA GLU A 70 9.92 -29.46 4.85
C GLU A 70 9.29 -30.36 5.92
N TRP A 71 8.04 -30.80 5.71
CA TRP A 71 7.28 -31.55 6.69
C TRP A 71 6.36 -32.58 6.03
N MET A 72 6.40 -33.84 6.49
CA MET A 72 5.57 -34.94 5.93
C MET A 72 5.67 -35.02 4.40
N ASP A 73 6.89 -35.05 3.86
CA ASP A 73 7.20 -35.04 2.43
C ASP A 73 6.64 -33.85 1.62
N THR A 74 6.19 -32.81 2.27
CA THR A 74 5.60 -31.62 1.69
C THR A 74 6.48 -30.40 1.93
N LYS A 75 6.62 -29.55 0.92
CA LYS A 75 7.27 -28.25 1.00
C LYS A 75 6.24 -27.18 1.35
N LEU A 76 6.42 -26.56 2.49
CA LEU A 76 5.64 -25.39 2.92
C LEU A 76 6.45 -24.13 2.59
N ASN A 77 6.00 -23.33 1.64
CA ASN A 77 6.48 -21.98 1.43
C ASN A 77 5.72 -21.06 2.40
N LEU A 78 6.39 -20.61 3.45
CA LEU A 78 5.83 -19.72 4.48
C LEU A 78 6.13 -18.28 4.08
N ILE A 79 5.08 -17.52 3.79
CA ILE A 79 5.18 -16.11 3.39
C ILE A 79 4.89 -15.27 4.64
N ASP A 80 5.95 -14.82 5.33
CA ASP A 80 5.84 -13.91 6.46
C ASP A 80 5.49 -12.51 5.98
N THR A 81 4.47 -11.88 6.56
CA THR A 81 3.99 -10.57 6.12
C THR A 81 4.03 -9.55 7.25
N PRO A 82 4.34 -8.28 6.95
CA PRO A 82 4.26 -7.22 7.94
C PRO A 82 2.81 -7.02 8.41
N GLY A 83 2.65 -6.58 9.66
CA GLY A 83 1.32 -6.40 10.26
C GLY A 83 0.91 -4.96 10.51
N TYR A 84 1.77 -3.97 10.28
CA TYR A 84 1.42 -2.55 10.37
C TYR A 84 0.72 -2.07 9.11
N LEU A 85 -0.25 -1.18 9.26
CA LEU A 85 -1.08 -0.66 8.17
C LEU A 85 -0.26 0.08 7.10
N ASP A 86 0.86 0.67 7.49
CA ASP A 86 1.82 1.33 6.59
C ASP A 86 2.42 0.38 5.52
N PHE A 87 2.36 -0.94 5.74
CA PHE A 87 2.94 -1.96 4.86
C PHE A 87 1.91 -2.97 4.35
N THR A 88 0.65 -2.60 4.30
CA THR A 88 -0.43 -3.50 3.85
C THR A 88 -0.28 -3.96 2.40
N GLY A 89 0.45 -3.22 1.56
CA GLY A 89 0.80 -3.66 0.21
C GLY A 89 1.60 -4.96 0.21
N GLU A 90 2.55 -5.10 1.13
CA GLU A 90 3.35 -6.32 1.31
C GLU A 90 2.48 -7.50 1.77
N ALA A 91 1.56 -7.26 2.71
CA ALA A 91 0.63 -8.29 3.18
C ALA A 91 -0.30 -8.75 2.05
N LEU A 92 -0.79 -7.83 1.22
CA LEU A 92 -1.62 -8.16 0.06
C LEU A 92 -0.85 -8.97 -0.98
N ALA A 93 0.40 -8.60 -1.28
CA ALA A 93 1.26 -9.37 -2.19
C ALA A 93 1.46 -10.80 -1.68
N GLY A 94 1.71 -10.98 -0.37
CA GLY A 94 1.82 -12.29 0.26
C GLY A 94 0.54 -13.12 0.15
N VAL A 95 -0.62 -12.53 0.40
CA VAL A 95 -1.94 -13.19 0.24
C VAL A 95 -2.19 -13.59 -1.22
N CYS A 96 -1.83 -12.74 -2.18
CA CYS A 96 -1.99 -13.04 -3.60
C CYS A 96 -1.06 -14.16 -4.08
N ALA A 97 0.10 -14.32 -3.46
CA ALA A 97 1.06 -15.37 -3.77
C ALA A 97 0.79 -16.70 -3.04
N ALA A 98 -0.19 -16.77 -2.14
CA ALA A 98 -0.49 -17.93 -1.31
C ALA A 98 -1.66 -18.79 -1.84
N ASP A 99 -1.72 -20.06 -1.38
CA ASP A 99 -2.85 -20.98 -1.56
C ASP A 99 -3.75 -21.06 -0.34
N GLY A 100 -3.26 -20.57 0.79
CA GLY A 100 -4.00 -20.47 2.03
C GLY A 100 -3.35 -19.49 2.99
N ALA A 101 -4.04 -19.11 4.06
CA ALA A 101 -3.53 -18.16 5.04
C ALA A 101 -3.68 -18.65 6.48
N VAL A 102 -2.68 -18.34 7.29
CA VAL A 102 -2.75 -18.41 8.77
C VAL A 102 -2.99 -17.01 9.30
N VAL A 103 -4.16 -16.77 9.83
CA VAL A 103 -4.52 -15.49 10.46
C VAL A 103 -4.10 -15.55 11.92
N VAL A 104 -3.00 -14.88 12.24
CA VAL A 104 -2.42 -14.88 13.59
C VAL A 104 -3.07 -13.78 14.44
N VAL A 105 -3.71 -14.20 15.54
CA VAL A 105 -4.40 -13.32 16.48
C VAL A 105 -3.73 -13.41 17.84
N SER A 106 -3.36 -12.27 18.42
CA SER A 106 -2.73 -12.25 19.75
C SER A 106 -3.73 -12.66 20.84
N ALA A 107 -3.35 -13.58 21.73
CA ALA A 107 -4.14 -13.96 22.91
C ALA A 107 -4.37 -12.79 23.88
N THR A 108 -3.53 -11.77 23.85
CA THR A 108 -3.62 -10.58 24.69
C THR A 108 -4.35 -9.42 24.05
N GLY A 109 -4.05 -9.14 22.75
CA GLY A 109 -4.65 -8.03 21.97
C GLY A 109 -6.02 -8.37 21.38
N GLY A 110 -6.23 -9.64 21.02
CA GLY A 110 -7.43 -10.08 20.32
C GLY A 110 -7.49 -9.65 18.86
N VAL A 111 -8.69 -9.46 18.32
CA VAL A 111 -8.91 -8.99 16.95
C VAL A 111 -8.66 -7.49 16.86
N GLU A 112 -7.64 -7.11 16.13
CA GLU A 112 -7.22 -5.72 15.91
C GLU A 112 -7.42 -5.32 14.45
N VAL A 113 -7.28 -4.02 14.13
CA VAL A 113 -7.56 -3.48 12.79
C VAL A 113 -6.74 -4.15 11.68
N GLY A 114 -5.45 -4.42 11.93
CA GLY A 114 -4.62 -5.16 10.96
C GLY A 114 -5.14 -6.58 10.71
N THR A 115 -5.73 -7.24 11.73
CA THR A 115 -6.37 -8.54 11.57
C THR A 115 -7.60 -8.45 10.67
N GLU A 116 -8.47 -7.46 10.89
CA GLU A 116 -9.66 -7.21 10.05
C GLU A 116 -9.26 -6.94 8.60
N LYS A 117 -8.20 -6.15 8.40
CA LYS A 117 -7.69 -5.78 7.06
C LYS A 117 -7.18 -6.98 6.26
N VAL A 118 -6.34 -7.80 6.87
CA VAL A 118 -5.79 -8.98 6.18
C VAL A 118 -6.83 -10.09 6.00
N TRP A 119 -7.80 -10.18 6.91
CA TRP A 119 -8.97 -11.02 6.75
C TRP A 119 -9.76 -10.64 5.49
N ASP A 120 -10.04 -9.33 5.31
CA ASP A 120 -10.72 -8.80 4.13
C ASP A 120 -9.96 -9.07 2.82
N TYR A 121 -8.61 -8.97 2.84
CA TYR A 121 -7.79 -9.33 1.69
C TYR A 121 -7.91 -10.80 1.32
N ALA A 122 -7.83 -11.69 2.29
CA ALA A 122 -7.94 -13.12 2.07
C ALA A 122 -9.37 -13.52 1.66
N ASP A 123 -10.39 -12.83 2.18
CA ASP A 123 -11.79 -13.02 1.83
C ASP A 123 -12.08 -12.63 0.38
N LYS A 124 -11.67 -11.43 -0.03
CA LYS A 124 -11.80 -10.96 -1.41
C LYS A 124 -11.03 -11.83 -2.41
N ARG A 125 -9.95 -12.45 -1.98
CA ARG A 125 -9.18 -13.39 -2.80
C ARG A 125 -9.79 -14.79 -2.81
N GLY A 126 -10.69 -15.11 -1.88
CA GLY A 126 -11.34 -16.41 -1.75
C GLY A 126 -10.39 -17.54 -1.34
N ILE A 127 -9.25 -17.24 -0.67
CA ILE A 127 -8.32 -18.29 -0.27
C ILE A 127 -8.73 -18.93 1.07
N PRO A 128 -8.51 -20.24 1.25
CA PRO A 128 -8.72 -20.95 2.51
C PRO A 128 -7.93 -20.32 3.65
N ARG A 129 -8.52 -20.26 4.82
CA ARG A 129 -7.94 -19.59 6.00
C ARG A 129 -8.12 -20.43 7.25
N LEU A 130 -7.13 -20.38 8.11
CA LEU A 130 -7.22 -20.87 9.49
C LEU A 130 -6.71 -19.81 10.47
N PHE A 131 -7.13 -19.89 11.70
CA PHE A 131 -6.69 -18.99 12.76
C PHE A 131 -5.66 -19.65 13.67
N PHE A 132 -4.72 -18.85 14.13
CA PHE A 132 -3.77 -19.24 15.17
C PHE A 132 -3.75 -18.18 16.27
N VAL A 133 -4.26 -18.56 17.46
CA VAL A 133 -4.18 -17.71 18.67
C VAL A 133 -2.78 -17.86 19.24
N SER A 134 -1.97 -16.83 19.04
CA SER A 134 -0.57 -16.77 19.44
C SER A 134 -0.38 -16.15 20.83
N LEU A 135 0.86 -16.18 21.36
CA LEU A 135 1.22 -15.52 22.61
C LEU A 135 0.43 -16.05 23.82
N MET A 136 0.06 -17.33 23.79
CA MET A 136 -0.69 -17.97 24.86
C MET A 136 0.08 -18.02 26.21
N ASP A 137 1.40 -17.83 26.16
CA ASP A 137 2.33 -17.79 27.30
C ASP A 137 2.43 -16.43 28.00
N LYS A 138 1.86 -15.40 27.42
CA LYS A 138 1.98 -14.02 27.92
C LYS A 138 0.91 -13.73 28.99
N GLU A 139 1.26 -12.83 29.93
CA GLU A 139 0.28 -12.33 30.90
C GLU A 139 -0.97 -11.77 30.22
N HIS A 140 -2.13 -11.98 30.81
CA HIS A 140 -3.42 -11.57 30.26
C HIS A 140 -3.87 -12.29 28.96
N ALA A 141 -3.21 -13.37 28.56
CA ALA A 141 -3.69 -14.21 27.47
C ALA A 141 -5.06 -14.78 27.82
N ASN A 142 -6.01 -14.72 26.87
CA ASN A 142 -7.37 -15.22 27.09
C ASN A 142 -7.96 -15.78 25.78
N PHE A 143 -7.95 -17.10 25.66
CA PHE A 143 -8.42 -17.80 24.47
C PHE A 143 -9.92 -17.60 24.21
N GLU A 144 -10.77 -17.73 25.25
CA GLU A 144 -12.22 -17.61 25.10
C GLU A 144 -12.65 -16.22 24.64
N LYS A 145 -12.03 -15.17 25.18
CA LYS A 145 -12.26 -13.79 24.75
C LYS A 145 -11.91 -13.60 23.27
N VAL A 146 -10.75 -14.11 22.85
CA VAL A 146 -10.28 -13.98 21.45
C VAL A 146 -11.18 -14.77 20.51
N TYR A 147 -11.55 -16.00 20.87
CA TYR A 147 -12.50 -16.80 20.10
C TYR A 147 -13.85 -16.09 19.92
N GLY A 148 -14.38 -15.49 20.99
CA GLY A 148 -15.60 -14.68 20.93
C GLY A 148 -15.46 -13.48 19.99
N GLN A 149 -14.33 -12.76 20.05
CA GLN A 149 -14.08 -11.63 19.16
C GLN A 149 -13.96 -12.05 17.69
N ILE A 150 -13.33 -13.19 17.39
CA ILE A 150 -13.27 -13.72 16.03
C ILE A 150 -14.67 -14.03 15.49
N LYS A 151 -15.50 -14.69 16.32
CA LYS A 151 -16.91 -14.98 15.98
C LYS A 151 -17.73 -13.74 15.67
N GLU A 152 -17.57 -12.71 16.48
CA GLU A 152 -18.36 -11.47 16.36
C GLU A 152 -17.87 -10.56 15.22
N ARG A 153 -16.55 -10.37 15.11
CA ARG A 153 -15.98 -9.33 14.25
C ARG A 153 -15.54 -9.82 12.88
N LEU A 154 -15.14 -11.09 12.74
CA LEU A 154 -14.63 -11.64 11.48
C LEU A 154 -15.62 -12.62 10.86
N THR A 155 -15.88 -13.74 11.53
CA THR A 155 -16.79 -14.78 11.01
C THR A 155 -17.36 -15.67 12.12
N PRO A 156 -18.68 -15.96 12.09
CA PRO A 156 -19.28 -16.93 13.00
C PRO A 156 -18.92 -18.40 12.66
N LYS A 157 -18.30 -18.65 11.49
CA LYS A 157 -17.93 -19.97 10.98
C LYS A 157 -16.58 -20.47 11.55
N VAL A 158 -15.97 -19.76 12.50
CA VAL A 158 -14.76 -20.19 13.19
C VAL A 158 -15.06 -21.28 14.20
N ILE A 159 -14.18 -22.32 14.27
CA ILE A 159 -14.32 -23.42 15.19
C ILE A 159 -12.98 -23.84 15.78
N PRO A 160 -12.82 -23.99 17.11
CA PRO A 160 -11.62 -24.54 17.71
C PRO A 160 -11.38 -26.00 17.28
N VAL A 161 -10.15 -26.29 16.91
CA VAL A 161 -9.61 -27.65 16.70
C VAL A 161 -8.72 -28.04 17.86
N GLU A 162 -8.21 -27.05 18.54
CA GLU A 162 -7.37 -27.18 19.74
C GLU A 162 -7.83 -26.21 20.81
N ILE A 163 -7.75 -26.61 22.06
CA ILE A 163 -8.01 -25.76 23.23
C ILE A 163 -6.81 -25.77 24.18
N PRO A 164 -6.47 -24.63 24.79
CA PRO A 164 -5.29 -24.53 25.65
C PRO A 164 -5.50 -25.19 27.01
N VAL A 165 -4.40 -25.72 27.56
CA VAL A 165 -4.27 -26.18 28.94
C VAL A 165 -3.43 -25.15 29.69
N GLY A 166 -4.08 -24.41 30.58
CA GLY A 166 -3.53 -23.19 31.16
C GLY A 166 -3.51 -22.02 30.21
N GLU A 167 -3.34 -20.83 30.74
CA GLU A 167 -3.22 -19.57 29.99
C GLU A 167 -2.16 -18.67 30.65
N GLY A 168 -1.52 -17.76 29.91
CA GLY A 168 -0.46 -16.93 30.43
C GLY A 168 0.74 -17.76 30.91
N PRO A 169 1.39 -17.39 32.01
CA PRO A 169 2.54 -18.15 32.54
C PRO A 169 2.23 -19.62 32.92
N ALA A 170 0.94 -19.97 33.06
CA ALA A 170 0.47 -21.33 33.32
C ALA A 170 0.24 -22.13 32.02
N PHE A 171 0.37 -21.56 30.84
CA PHE A 171 0.21 -22.28 29.58
C PHE A 171 1.30 -23.36 29.43
N HIS A 172 0.87 -24.62 29.37
CA HIS A 172 1.80 -25.75 29.28
C HIS A 172 1.30 -26.92 28.45
N GLY A 173 0.12 -26.82 27.84
CA GLY A 173 -0.42 -27.90 27.03
C GLY A 173 -1.53 -27.44 26.07
N ILE A 174 -1.90 -28.38 25.20
CA ILE A 174 -2.99 -28.20 24.23
C ILE A 174 -3.77 -29.51 24.16
N ILE A 175 -5.08 -29.43 24.20
CA ILE A 175 -5.98 -30.56 23.97
C ILE A 175 -6.38 -30.51 22.49
N ASN A 176 -6.06 -31.57 21.75
CA ASN A 176 -6.44 -31.73 20.36
C ASN A 176 -7.79 -32.48 20.27
N LEU A 177 -8.79 -31.82 19.67
CA LEU A 177 -10.16 -32.32 19.65
C LEU A 177 -10.36 -33.51 18.71
N PHE A 178 -9.52 -33.66 17.66
CA PHE A 178 -9.57 -34.81 16.77
C PHE A 178 -8.95 -36.08 17.37
N SER A 179 -7.77 -35.94 17.98
CA SER A 179 -7.11 -37.09 18.60
C SER A 179 -7.70 -37.44 19.95
N LYS A 180 -8.49 -36.56 20.53
CA LYS A 180 -9.07 -36.67 21.87
C LYS A 180 -7.98 -36.87 22.97
N LYS A 181 -6.79 -36.25 22.73
CA LYS A 181 -5.61 -36.33 23.58
C LYS A 181 -5.12 -34.94 23.98
N CYS A 182 -4.43 -34.91 25.10
CA CYS A 182 -3.76 -33.72 25.60
C CYS A 182 -2.26 -33.82 25.35
N HIS A 183 -1.68 -32.82 24.73
CA HIS A 183 -0.25 -32.67 24.50
C HIS A 183 0.32 -31.77 25.63
N LEU A 184 1.03 -32.35 26.57
CA LEU A 184 1.71 -31.62 27.64
C LEU A 184 3.15 -31.35 27.22
N TYR A 185 3.50 -30.07 27.06
CA TYR A 185 4.81 -29.66 26.55
C TYR A 185 5.89 -29.71 27.62
N LYS A 186 7.09 -30.13 27.21
CA LYS A 186 8.27 -30.15 28.07
C LYS A 186 9.01 -28.81 27.98
N LYS A 187 9.08 -28.09 29.07
CA LYS A 187 9.84 -26.83 29.13
C LYS A 187 11.33 -27.09 28.88
N GLY A 188 11.95 -26.26 28.05
CA GLY A 188 13.39 -26.33 27.75
C GLY A 188 13.78 -27.33 26.65
N THR A 189 12.84 -27.98 25.99
CA THR A 189 13.11 -28.77 24.79
C THR A 189 13.22 -27.85 23.57
N LYS A 190 14.13 -28.18 22.63
CA LYS A 190 14.40 -27.33 21.46
C LYS A 190 13.37 -27.42 20.33
N ALA A 191 12.43 -28.37 20.37
CA ALA A 191 11.56 -28.69 19.23
C ALA A 191 10.09 -28.84 19.59
N GLY A 192 9.64 -28.26 20.73
CA GLY A 192 8.25 -28.35 21.19
C GLY A 192 7.82 -29.79 21.43
N GLU A 193 8.69 -30.58 22.06
CA GLU A 193 8.37 -31.96 22.45
C GLU A 193 7.30 -31.98 23.51
N TYR A 194 6.42 -32.97 23.45
CA TYR A 194 5.30 -33.14 24.38
C TYR A 194 5.10 -34.60 24.72
N ASP A 195 4.48 -34.84 25.87
CA ASP A 195 3.92 -36.11 26.23
C ASP A 195 2.44 -36.12 25.85
N GLU A 196 2.01 -37.19 25.17
CA GLU A 196 0.61 -37.40 24.86
C GLU A 196 -0.06 -38.14 26.04
N VAL A 197 -1.08 -37.49 26.63
CA VAL A 197 -1.82 -38.03 27.78
C VAL A 197 -3.32 -37.93 27.51
N ASP A 198 -4.11 -38.61 28.32
CA ASP A 198 -5.58 -38.44 28.29
C ASP A 198 -5.97 -37.03 28.73
N VAL A 199 -7.16 -36.58 28.32
CA VAL A 199 -7.69 -35.27 28.70
C VAL A 199 -7.82 -35.20 30.24
N PRO A 200 -7.15 -34.23 30.91
CA PRO A 200 -7.23 -34.06 32.34
C PRO A 200 -8.68 -33.81 32.81
N GLY A 201 -9.04 -34.35 33.96
CA GLY A 201 -10.41 -34.31 34.45
C GLY A 201 -11.00 -32.91 34.56
N GLU A 202 -10.19 -31.92 34.92
CA GLU A 202 -10.55 -30.49 35.00
C GLU A 202 -10.94 -29.84 33.66
N TYR A 203 -10.48 -30.40 32.53
CA TYR A 203 -10.79 -29.90 31.19
C TYR A 203 -11.86 -30.71 30.45
N ARG A 204 -12.41 -31.79 31.09
CA ARG A 204 -13.34 -32.72 30.45
C ARG A 204 -14.62 -32.05 29.94
N GLU A 205 -15.26 -31.23 30.75
CA GLU A 205 -16.48 -30.50 30.37
C GLU A 205 -16.23 -29.55 29.18
N ARG A 206 -15.12 -28.82 29.24
CA ARG A 206 -14.70 -27.92 28.14
C ARG A 206 -14.38 -28.69 26.85
N PHE A 207 -13.69 -29.82 26.98
CA PHE A 207 -13.39 -30.72 25.87
C PHE A 207 -14.67 -31.28 25.22
N GLU A 208 -15.61 -31.81 26.01
CA GLU A 208 -16.87 -32.37 25.50
C GLU A 208 -17.70 -31.30 24.76
N ARG A 209 -17.79 -30.09 25.30
CA ARG A 209 -18.49 -28.97 24.68
C ARG A 209 -17.88 -28.63 23.29
N TYR A 210 -16.58 -28.44 23.21
CA TYR A 210 -15.93 -28.07 21.98
C TYR A 210 -15.84 -29.21 20.97
N SER A 211 -15.66 -30.46 21.42
CA SER A 211 -15.70 -31.63 20.56
C SER A 211 -17.05 -31.80 19.88
N LYS A 212 -18.14 -31.59 20.65
CA LYS A 212 -19.49 -31.62 20.11
C LYS A 212 -19.69 -30.51 19.05
N GLU A 213 -19.37 -29.28 19.41
CA GLU A 213 -19.45 -28.10 18.48
C GLU A 213 -18.63 -28.33 17.20
N LEU A 214 -17.41 -28.90 17.31
CA LEU A 214 -16.56 -29.21 16.19
C LEU A 214 -17.22 -30.22 15.22
N ILE A 215 -17.71 -31.33 15.74
CA ILE A 215 -18.31 -32.37 14.92
C ILE A 215 -19.63 -31.91 14.29
N GLU A 216 -20.45 -31.16 15.02
CA GLU A 216 -21.68 -30.55 14.50
C GLU A 216 -21.37 -29.62 13.31
N ARG A 217 -20.37 -28.74 13.47
CA ARG A 217 -19.95 -27.82 12.40
C ARG A 217 -19.36 -28.55 11.19
N ILE A 218 -18.61 -29.61 11.39
CA ILE A 218 -18.08 -30.43 10.30
C ILE A 218 -19.25 -31.15 9.58
N ALA A 219 -20.21 -31.71 10.31
CA ALA A 219 -21.36 -32.36 9.73
C ALA A 219 -22.23 -31.41 8.87
N GLU A 220 -22.36 -30.14 9.29
CA GLU A 220 -23.10 -29.11 8.55
C GLU A 220 -22.49 -28.76 7.18
N THR A 221 -21.22 -29.16 6.88
CA THR A 221 -20.59 -28.89 5.58
C THR A 221 -20.98 -29.86 4.47
N ASP A 222 -21.61 -30.99 4.80
CA ASP A 222 -22.00 -32.02 3.82
C ASP A 222 -23.32 -32.70 4.26
N ASP A 223 -24.30 -32.72 3.38
CA ASP A 223 -25.63 -33.25 3.69
C ASP A 223 -25.59 -34.73 4.13
N THR A 224 -24.69 -35.54 3.54
CA THR A 224 -24.54 -36.97 3.88
C THR A 224 -23.95 -37.14 5.27
N LEU A 225 -22.95 -36.31 5.63
CA LEU A 225 -22.37 -36.29 6.96
C LEU A 225 -23.38 -35.82 8.00
N LEU A 226 -24.21 -34.85 7.66
CA LEU A 226 -25.26 -34.33 8.54
C LEU A 226 -26.33 -35.39 8.84
N GLU A 227 -26.80 -36.12 7.82
CA GLU A 227 -27.76 -37.21 7.98
C GLU A 227 -27.21 -38.31 8.91
N ARG A 228 -25.95 -38.71 8.72
CA ARG A 228 -25.28 -39.72 9.55
C ARG A 228 -25.08 -39.24 10.98
N TYR A 229 -24.67 -38.02 11.16
CA TYR A 229 -24.54 -37.43 12.52
C TYR A 229 -25.87 -37.38 13.26
N LEU A 230 -26.94 -36.94 12.60
CA LEU A 230 -28.30 -36.92 13.16
C LEU A 230 -28.83 -38.35 13.44
N GLY A 231 -28.39 -39.34 12.64
CA GLY A 231 -28.64 -40.76 12.87
C GLY A 231 -27.86 -41.37 14.02
N GLY A 232 -26.96 -40.62 14.65
CA GLY A 232 -26.14 -41.06 15.78
C GLY A 232 -24.90 -41.86 15.39
N GLU A 233 -24.50 -41.81 14.12
CA GLU A 233 -23.25 -42.43 13.65
C GLU A 233 -22.04 -41.55 14.01
N GLU A 234 -20.92 -42.17 14.39
CA GLU A 234 -19.68 -41.47 14.68
C GLU A 234 -18.96 -41.13 13.36
N ILE A 235 -18.58 -39.86 13.15
CA ILE A 235 -17.76 -39.41 12.01
C ILE A 235 -16.30 -39.74 12.30
N GLY A 236 -15.67 -40.49 11.41
CA GLY A 236 -14.27 -40.87 11.53
C GLY A 236 -13.32 -39.67 11.41
N ARG A 237 -12.13 -39.77 12.04
CA ARG A 237 -11.13 -38.68 12.04
C ARG A 237 -10.74 -38.23 10.61
N ASP A 238 -10.42 -39.16 9.73
CA ASP A 238 -9.93 -38.83 8.38
C ASP A 238 -11.04 -38.20 7.52
N GLU A 239 -12.28 -38.69 7.72
CA GLU A 239 -13.47 -38.12 7.09
C GLU A 239 -13.75 -36.70 7.60
N ALA A 240 -13.63 -36.47 8.90
CA ALA A 240 -13.78 -35.16 9.51
C ALA A 240 -12.71 -34.16 9.02
N ILE A 241 -11.46 -34.60 8.83
CA ILE A 241 -10.38 -33.77 8.27
C ILE A 241 -10.65 -33.43 6.78
N ALA A 242 -11.12 -34.43 6.01
CA ALA A 242 -11.47 -34.18 4.60
C ALA A 242 -12.63 -33.20 4.46
N ALA A 243 -13.68 -33.36 5.27
CA ALA A 243 -14.81 -32.42 5.30
C ALA A 243 -14.40 -31.02 5.75
N MET A 244 -13.53 -30.91 6.75
CA MET A 244 -12.96 -29.64 7.20
C MET A 244 -12.15 -28.96 6.07
N LYS A 245 -11.33 -29.71 5.33
CA LYS A 245 -10.60 -29.19 4.18
C LYS A 245 -11.56 -28.67 3.10
N ALA A 246 -12.62 -29.42 2.79
CA ALA A 246 -13.65 -28.99 1.82
C ALA A 246 -14.37 -27.72 2.29
N GLY A 247 -14.83 -27.69 3.55
CA GLY A 247 -15.48 -26.51 4.13
C GLY A 247 -14.56 -25.28 4.19
N MET A 248 -13.24 -25.45 4.36
CA MET A 248 -12.27 -24.34 4.26
C MET A 248 -12.15 -23.82 2.82
N LEU A 249 -12.13 -24.70 1.82
CA LEU A 249 -12.06 -24.32 0.41
C LEU A 249 -13.29 -23.51 -0.02
N GLU A 250 -14.47 -23.87 0.50
CA GLU A 250 -15.73 -23.20 0.23
C GLU A 250 -15.96 -21.94 1.09
N GLY A 251 -15.10 -21.70 2.09
CA GLY A 251 -15.25 -20.58 3.03
C GLY A 251 -16.42 -20.78 4.03
N GLU A 252 -16.80 -22.03 4.28
CA GLU A 252 -17.89 -22.40 5.22
C GLU A 252 -17.35 -22.76 6.60
N LEU A 253 -16.06 -23.05 6.75
CA LEU A 253 -15.45 -23.45 8.01
C LEU A 253 -14.04 -22.86 8.16
N PHE A 254 -13.71 -22.35 9.35
CA PHE A 254 -12.40 -21.77 9.64
C PHE A 254 -11.83 -22.37 10.93
N PRO A 255 -10.86 -23.33 10.85
CA PRO A 255 -10.27 -23.96 12.02
C PRO A 255 -9.45 -22.97 12.86
N LEU A 256 -9.55 -23.09 14.18
CA LEU A 256 -8.81 -22.28 15.15
C LEU A 256 -7.85 -23.17 15.95
N PHE A 257 -6.57 -22.78 15.90
CA PHE A 257 -5.46 -23.37 16.64
C PHE A 257 -4.92 -22.39 17.67
N CYS A 258 -4.08 -22.84 18.61
CA CYS A 258 -3.45 -21.97 19.57
C CYS A 258 -2.02 -22.42 19.91
N GLY A 259 -1.19 -21.49 20.43
CA GLY A 259 0.16 -21.82 20.83
C GLY A 259 1.01 -20.66 21.31
N ALA A 260 2.30 -20.97 21.56
CA ALA A 260 3.31 -20.04 21.96
C ALA A 260 4.59 -20.27 21.14
N ALA A 261 4.78 -19.48 20.09
CA ALA A 261 5.87 -19.66 19.12
C ALA A 261 7.27 -19.56 19.75
N GLU A 262 7.50 -18.62 20.69
CA GLU A 262 8.78 -18.49 21.41
C GLU A 262 9.14 -19.74 22.22
N LEU A 263 8.13 -20.53 22.66
CA LEU A 263 8.31 -21.81 23.35
C LEU A 263 8.19 -23.02 22.40
N THR A 264 7.89 -22.79 21.13
CA THR A 264 7.59 -23.82 20.11
C THR A 264 6.35 -24.69 20.46
N PHE A 265 5.49 -24.24 21.39
CA PHE A 265 4.28 -24.96 21.77
C PHE A 265 3.18 -24.76 20.72
N GLY A 266 2.54 -25.85 20.27
CA GLY A 266 1.54 -25.84 19.20
C GLY A 266 2.11 -25.90 17.79
N THR A 267 3.42 -25.65 17.57
CA THR A 267 4.01 -25.52 16.23
C THR A 267 4.05 -26.84 15.44
N ARG A 268 4.33 -27.99 16.09
CA ARG A 268 4.31 -29.30 15.41
C ARG A 268 2.91 -29.68 14.91
N ALA A 269 1.92 -29.46 15.74
CA ALA A 269 0.52 -29.71 15.39
C ALA A 269 0.10 -28.83 14.22
N LEU A 270 0.44 -27.53 14.27
CA LEU A 270 0.16 -26.59 13.18
C LEU A 270 0.84 -27.01 11.87
N LEU A 271 2.14 -27.40 11.86
CA LEU A 271 2.82 -27.89 10.67
C LEU A 271 2.06 -29.06 10.02
N SER A 272 1.67 -30.06 10.82
CA SER A 272 0.91 -31.21 10.31
C SER A 272 -0.45 -30.77 9.73
N LYS A 273 -1.13 -29.85 10.41
CA LYS A 273 -2.43 -29.33 9.94
C LYS A 273 -2.31 -28.44 8.71
N LEU A 274 -1.23 -27.71 8.54
CA LEU A 274 -0.96 -26.97 7.30
C LEU A 274 -0.80 -27.91 6.10
N VAL A 275 -0.13 -29.05 6.28
CA VAL A 275 -0.03 -30.08 5.21
C VAL A 275 -1.38 -30.71 4.91
N GLU A 276 -2.18 -31.03 5.94
CA GLU A 276 -3.46 -31.72 5.81
C GLU A 276 -4.57 -30.82 5.25
N LEU A 277 -4.65 -29.57 5.70
CA LEU A 277 -5.80 -28.66 5.48
C LEU A 277 -5.57 -27.64 4.36
N VAL A 278 -4.34 -27.10 4.21
CA VAL A 278 -4.07 -26.16 3.13
C VAL A 278 -4.05 -26.92 1.79
N PRO A 279 -4.80 -26.47 0.77
CA PRO A 279 -4.81 -27.16 -0.51
C PRO A 279 -3.45 -27.10 -1.20
N ALA A 280 -3.15 -28.11 -2.00
CA ALA A 280 -2.05 -28.02 -2.95
C ALA A 280 -2.43 -27.04 -4.09
N PRO A 281 -1.46 -26.47 -4.81
CA PRO A 281 -1.76 -25.65 -5.98
C PRO A 281 -2.66 -26.35 -7.00
N SER A 282 -2.52 -27.67 -7.17
CA SER A 282 -3.37 -28.50 -8.03
C SER A 282 -4.83 -28.59 -7.58
N ASP A 283 -5.10 -28.40 -6.29
CA ASP A 283 -6.45 -28.46 -5.70
C ASP A 283 -7.19 -27.11 -5.83
N GLN A 284 -6.49 -26.06 -6.26
CA GLN A 284 -7.05 -24.71 -6.42
C GLN A 284 -7.90 -24.62 -7.71
N PRO A 285 -8.94 -23.76 -7.71
CA PRO A 285 -9.67 -23.48 -8.93
C PRO A 285 -8.74 -22.86 -9.99
N PRO A 286 -9.05 -23.08 -11.29
CA PRO A 286 -8.28 -22.49 -12.37
C PRO A 286 -8.26 -20.96 -12.30
N ILE A 287 -7.14 -20.35 -12.66
CA ILE A 287 -6.95 -18.90 -12.64
C ILE A 287 -7.27 -18.32 -14.02
N GLU A 288 -8.00 -17.21 -14.05
CA GLU A 288 -8.23 -16.45 -15.26
C GLU A 288 -6.96 -15.72 -15.70
N ALA A 289 -6.66 -15.76 -16.98
CA ALA A 289 -5.58 -15.03 -17.63
C ALA A 289 -6.10 -14.39 -18.93
N GLN A 290 -5.36 -13.46 -19.48
CA GLN A 290 -5.67 -12.81 -20.75
C GLN A 290 -4.52 -12.96 -21.72
N ARG A 291 -4.80 -13.33 -22.98
CA ARG A 291 -3.79 -13.36 -24.04
C ARG A 291 -3.29 -11.94 -24.29
N TRP A 292 -1.97 -11.77 -24.34
CA TRP A 292 -1.36 -10.46 -24.61
C TRP A 292 -1.77 -9.93 -25.99
N GLY A 293 -2.14 -8.66 -26.06
CA GLY A 293 -2.60 -8.00 -27.28
C GLY A 293 -4.00 -8.42 -27.77
N SER A 294 -4.75 -9.18 -26.98
CA SER A 294 -6.10 -9.67 -27.34
C SER A 294 -7.04 -9.54 -26.14
N ALA A 295 -8.35 -9.57 -26.41
CA ALA A 295 -9.39 -9.66 -25.37
C ALA A 295 -9.71 -11.13 -24.98
N GLU A 296 -9.00 -12.11 -25.55
CA GLU A 296 -9.21 -13.54 -25.28
C GLU A 296 -8.86 -13.85 -23.83
N ARG A 297 -9.83 -14.40 -23.08
CA ARG A 297 -9.64 -14.91 -21.73
C ARG A 297 -9.33 -16.39 -21.79
N LEU A 298 -8.38 -16.80 -20.96
CA LEU A 298 -7.90 -18.16 -20.82
C LEU A 298 -7.98 -18.57 -19.36
N THR A 299 -8.08 -19.87 -19.11
CA THR A 299 -8.01 -20.43 -17.76
C THR A 299 -6.76 -21.28 -17.63
N LEU A 300 -6.03 -21.10 -16.53
CA LEU A 300 -4.80 -21.83 -16.22
C LEU A 300 -5.05 -22.76 -15.04
N LYS A 301 -4.60 -23.99 -15.17
CA LYS A 301 -4.53 -24.96 -14.07
C LYS A 301 -3.08 -25.07 -13.59
N ALA A 302 -2.90 -25.30 -12.31
CA ALA A 302 -1.60 -25.57 -11.74
C ALA A 302 -1.23 -27.03 -12.03
N GLU A 303 -0.56 -27.26 -13.17
CA GLU A 303 -0.10 -28.56 -13.63
C GLU A 303 1.29 -28.48 -14.25
N ASP A 304 2.14 -29.50 -13.99
CA ASP A 304 3.54 -29.51 -14.44
C ASP A 304 3.68 -29.59 -15.96
N GLY A 305 2.73 -30.21 -16.66
CA GLY A 305 2.72 -30.41 -18.12
C GLY A 305 2.16 -29.23 -18.91
N GLY A 306 1.66 -28.18 -18.24
CA GLY A 306 1.13 -26.99 -18.88
C GLY A 306 2.21 -26.06 -19.43
N PRO A 307 1.80 -24.98 -20.15
CA PRO A 307 2.74 -23.93 -20.54
C PRO A 307 3.26 -23.20 -19.29
N PHE A 308 4.54 -22.81 -19.31
CA PHE A 308 5.10 -22.03 -18.20
C PHE A 308 4.46 -20.66 -18.11
N VAL A 309 3.93 -20.37 -16.91
CA VAL A 309 3.39 -19.05 -16.54
C VAL A 309 3.73 -18.78 -15.08
N ALA A 310 4.28 -17.61 -14.84
CA ALA A 310 4.58 -17.14 -13.49
C ALA A 310 4.22 -15.67 -13.32
N GLN A 311 3.91 -15.25 -12.10
CA GLN A 311 3.69 -13.86 -11.74
C GLN A 311 4.74 -13.37 -10.75
N VAL A 312 5.30 -12.22 -11.03
CA VAL A 312 6.20 -11.52 -10.12
C VAL A 312 5.35 -10.79 -9.08
N PHE A 313 5.50 -11.18 -7.82
CA PHE A 313 4.76 -10.55 -6.72
C PHE A 313 5.61 -9.61 -5.87
N LYS A 314 6.95 -9.65 -6.02
CA LYS A 314 7.87 -8.75 -5.35
C LYS A 314 9.20 -8.60 -6.09
N THR A 315 9.74 -7.38 -6.09
CA THR A 315 11.09 -7.04 -6.52
C THR A 315 11.81 -6.34 -5.37
N ILE A 316 13.08 -6.68 -5.14
CA ILE A 316 13.93 -6.08 -4.08
C ILE A 316 15.26 -5.68 -4.72
N SER A 317 15.67 -4.43 -4.59
CA SER A 317 17.00 -3.98 -5.02
C SER A 317 18.01 -4.15 -3.90
N GLU A 318 18.98 -5.02 -4.10
CA GLU A 318 20.04 -5.31 -3.13
C GLU A 318 21.38 -4.73 -3.58
N PRO A 319 22.10 -4.02 -2.69
CA PRO A 319 23.46 -3.56 -2.98
C PRO A 319 24.34 -4.74 -3.43
N HIS A 320 25.13 -4.54 -4.47
CA HIS A 320 26.07 -5.51 -5.06
C HIS A 320 25.45 -6.75 -5.76
N VAL A 321 24.18 -7.06 -5.52
CA VAL A 321 23.46 -8.16 -6.20
C VAL A 321 22.66 -7.65 -7.38
N GLY A 322 22.03 -6.48 -7.24
CA GLY A 322 21.06 -5.92 -8.18
C GLY A 322 19.63 -6.28 -7.81
N ASP A 323 18.73 -6.20 -8.77
CA ASP A 323 17.31 -6.47 -8.53
C ASP A 323 17.08 -7.97 -8.38
N VAL A 324 16.42 -8.34 -7.29
CA VAL A 324 16.03 -9.70 -6.92
C VAL A 324 14.54 -9.83 -7.10
N THR A 325 14.12 -10.73 -7.96
CA THR A 325 12.72 -10.92 -8.36
C THR A 325 12.17 -12.19 -7.75
N LEU A 326 11.09 -12.06 -6.98
CA LEU A 326 10.33 -13.16 -6.39
C LEU A 326 9.10 -13.40 -7.27
N PHE A 327 8.91 -14.63 -7.71
CA PHE A 327 7.79 -15.00 -8.56
C PHE A 327 7.17 -16.34 -8.14
N ARG A 328 5.88 -16.49 -8.39
CA ARG A 328 5.15 -17.74 -8.23
C ARG A 328 4.86 -18.35 -9.60
N VAL A 329 5.16 -19.63 -9.76
CA VAL A 329 4.80 -20.42 -10.95
C VAL A 329 3.33 -20.82 -10.84
N TYR A 330 2.51 -20.44 -11.81
CA TYR A 330 1.08 -20.78 -11.84
C TYR A 330 0.75 -21.96 -12.75
N SER A 331 1.58 -22.22 -13.75
CA SER A 331 1.43 -23.35 -14.67
C SER A 331 2.79 -23.76 -15.24
N GLY A 332 2.95 -25.01 -15.57
CA GLY A 332 4.14 -25.57 -16.18
C GLY A 332 5.31 -25.72 -15.23
N THR A 333 6.48 -25.95 -15.82
CA THR A 333 7.77 -26.06 -15.12
C THR A 333 8.77 -25.07 -15.71
N VAL A 334 9.73 -24.62 -14.91
CA VAL A 334 10.83 -23.78 -15.39
C VAL A 334 12.16 -24.30 -14.86
N LYS A 335 13.17 -24.31 -15.73
CA LYS A 335 14.53 -24.79 -15.43
C LYS A 335 15.50 -23.65 -15.23
N ASN A 336 16.53 -23.88 -14.44
CA ASN A 336 17.64 -22.96 -14.30
C ASN A 336 18.28 -22.67 -15.68
N GLY A 337 18.45 -21.37 -15.99
CA GLY A 337 19.00 -20.91 -17.27
C GLY A 337 17.99 -20.89 -18.43
N GLN A 338 16.71 -21.15 -18.19
CA GLN A 338 15.67 -21.08 -19.22
C GLN A 338 15.35 -19.62 -19.58
N ASP A 339 15.11 -19.40 -20.90
CA ASP A 339 14.60 -18.13 -21.40
C ASP A 339 13.07 -18.07 -21.19
N VAL A 340 12.59 -16.95 -20.70
CA VAL A 340 11.16 -16.64 -20.48
C VAL A 340 10.81 -15.31 -21.12
N TYR A 341 9.54 -15.08 -21.39
CA TYR A 341 9.04 -13.89 -22.06
C TYR A 341 8.16 -13.05 -21.14
N ASN A 342 8.49 -11.77 -20.97
CA ASN A 342 7.69 -10.76 -20.34
C ASN A 342 6.89 -10.02 -21.42
N ALA A 343 5.62 -10.41 -21.61
CA ALA A 343 4.82 -9.91 -22.70
C ALA A 343 4.52 -8.40 -22.64
N PRO A 344 4.11 -7.81 -21.48
CA PRO A 344 3.91 -6.36 -21.33
C PRO A 344 5.15 -5.51 -21.65
N ARG A 345 6.36 -6.07 -21.47
CA ARG A 345 7.64 -5.39 -21.73
C ARG A 345 8.26 -5.77 -23.06
N GLU A 346 7.68 -6.73 -23.77
CA GLU A 346 8.22 -7.30 -25.02
C GLU A 346 9.67 -7.78 -24.89
N ALA A 347 10.05 -8.23 -23.69
CA ALA A 347 11.41 -8.58 -23.31
C ALA A 347 11.57 -10.11 -23.12
N VAL A 348 12.73 -10.63 -23.52
CA VAL A 348 13.15 -11.99 -23.19
C VAL A 348 14.11 -11.92 -22.01
N GLU A 349 13.79 -12.62 -20.95
CA GLU A 349 14.60 -12.71 -19.73
C GLU A 349 15.15 -14.11 -19.55
N LYS A 350 16.32 -14.23 -18.96
CA LYS A 350 16.95 -15.50 -18.67
C LYS A 350 16.99 -15.77 -17.17
N LEU A 351 16.38 -16.86 -16.72
CA LEU A 351 16.31 -17.22 -15.31
C LEU A 351 17.58 -17.95 -14.85
N ASN A 352 18.70 -17.23 -14.80
CA ASN A 352 19.97 -17.76 -14.31
C ASN A 352 20.01 -17.78 -12.78
N HIS A 353 20.66 -18.82 -12.21
CA HIS A 353 20.74 -19.02 -10.76
C HIS A 353 19.35 -19.03 -10.10
N LEU A 354 18.50 -19.92 -10.63
CA LEU A 354 17.16 -20.12 -10.09
C LEU A 354 17.27 -20.64 -8.66
N CYS A 355 16.70 -19.92 -7.71
CA CYS A 355 16.79 -20.21 -6.29
C CYS A 355 15.41 -20.31 -5.63
N VAL A 356 15.38 -20.94 -4.46
CA VAL A 356 14.38 -20.70 -3.41
C VAL A 356 15.05 -19.94 -2.29
N THR A 357 14.29 -19.19 -1.49
CA THR A 357 14.85 -18.39 -0.40
C THR A 357 14.34 -18.85 0.97
N VAL A 358 15.23 -18.85 1.94
CA VAL A 358 14.95 -19.12 3.35
C VAL A 358 15.49 -17.94 4.14
N GLY A 359 14.62 -16.96 4.40
CA GLY A 359 15.04 -15.66 4.90
C GLY A 359 16.02 -15.00 3.92
N LYS A 360 17.23 -14.69 4.37
CA LYS A 360 18.28 -14.08 3.55
C LYS A 360 19.01 -15.08 2.65
N GLU A 361 18.99 -16.37 2.99
CA GLU A 361 19.74 -17.41 2.27
C GLU A 361 19.01 -17.77 0.97
N ARG A 362 19.77 -17.92 -0.14
CA ARG A 362 19.30 -18.40 -1.44
C ARG A 362 19.91 -19.75 -1.72
N ILE A 363 19.04 -20.72 -1.97
CA ILE A 363 19.41 -22.10 -2.26
C ILE A 363 19.12 -22.34 -3.74
N GLU A 364 20.16 -22.56 -4.53
CA GLU A 364 20.02 -22.85 -5.97
C GLU A 364 19.35 -24.21 -6.21
N ILE A 365 18.42 -24.22 -7.17
CA ILE A 365 17.64 -25.40 -7.53
C ILE A 365 17.63 -25.58 -9.04
N PRO A 366 17.55 -26.82 -9.55
CA PRO A 366 17.60 -27.10 -10.99
C PRO A 366 16.30 -26.67 -11.71
N GLU A 367 15.15 -26.81 -11.06
CA GLU A 367 13.84 -26.50 -11.65
C GLU A 367 12.79 -26.20 -10.59
N LEU A 368 11.72 -25.50 -11.00
CA LEU A 368 10.50 -25.25 -10.22
C LEU A 368 9.29 -25.80 -10.97
N HIS A 369 8.34 -26.33 -10.22
CA HIS A 369 7.07 -26.84 -10.69
C HIS A 369 5.92 -25.85 -10.46
N ALA A 370 4.77 -26.07 -11.12
CA ALA A 370 3.57 -25.29 -10.91
C ALA A 370 3.20 -25.21 -9.42
N GLY A 371 2.92 -24.01 -8.95
CA GLY A 371 2.65 -23.72 -7.55
C GLY A 371 3.87 -23.28 -6.75
N ASP A 372 5.09 -23.56 -7.18
CA ASP A 372 6.27 -23.21 -6.39
C ASP A 372 6.65 -21.72 -6.49
N ILE A 373 7.38 -21.26 -5.50
CA ILE A 373 7.88 -19.87 -5.43
C ILE A 373 9.39 -19.90 -5.67
N GLY A 374 9.79 -19.12 -6.68
CA GLY A 374 11.18 -18.97 -7.09
C GLY A 374 11.71 -17.57 -6.92
N VAL A 375 13.03 -17.49 -6.89
CA VAL A 375 13.78 -16.24 -6.80
C VAL A 375 14.89 -16.26 -7.84
N VAL A 376 15.04 -15.15 -8.54
CA VAL A 376 16.11 -14.92 -9.50
C VAL A 376 16.63 -13.49 -9.37
N ALA A 377 17.91 -13.30 -9.63
CA ALA A 377 18.51 -11.97 -9.59
C ALA A 377 18.84 -11.46 -11.00
N LYS A 378 18.92 -10.14 -11.13
CA LYS A 378 19.41 -9.42 -12.33
C LYS A 378 18.54 -9.58 -13.58
N LEU A 379 17.23 -9.71 -13.43
CA LEU A 379 16.31 -9.47 -14.52
C LEU A 379 16.35 -7.97 -14.87
N ARG A 380 16.27 -7.63 -16.17
CA ARG A 380 16.49 -6.24 -16.64
C ARG A 380 15.20 -5.47 -16.78
N ASP A 381 14.19 -6.14 -17.35
CA ASP A 381 12.92 -5.52 -17.75
C ASP A 381 11.74 -6.24 -17.08
N THR A 382 11.91 -6.63 -15.81
CA THR A 382 10.89 -7.38 -15.07
C THR A 382 10.68 -6.78 -13.68
N HIS A 383 9.44 -6.38 -13.40
CA HIS A 383 9.05 -5.69 -12.18
C HIS A 383 7.86 -6.39 -11.51
N THR A 384 7.53 -5.94 -10.30
CA THR A 384 6.36 -6.40 -9.56
C THR A 384 5.09 -6.25 -10.40
N ASN A 385 4.22 -7.25 -10.39
CA ASN A 385 3.01 -7.41 -11.20
C ASN A 385 3.23 -7.87 -12.66
N ASP A 386 4.46 -8.05 -13.11
CA ASP A 386 4.70 -8.60 -14.44
C ASP A 386 4.40 -10.11 -14.48
N THR A 387 3.97 -10.57 -15.65
CA THR A 387 3.76 -12.00 -15.94
C THR A 387 4.89 -12.50 -16.81
N LEU A 388 5.51 -13.58 -16.40
CA LEU A 388 6.51 -14.32 -17.17
C LEU A 388 5.86 -15.55 -17.79
N SER A 389 6.07 -15.79 -19.08
CA SER A 389 5.50 -16.91 -19.83
C SER A 389 6.48 -17.42 -20.88
N THR A 390 6.06 -18.34 -21.73
CA THR A 390 6.80 -18.63 -22.98
C THR A 390 6.36 -17.66 -24.08
N LYS A 391 7.23 -17.41 -25.06
CA LYS A 391 6.94 -16.49 -26.15
C LYS A 391 5.73 -16.92 -26.99
N ASP A 392 5.58 -18.22 -27.19
CA ASP A 392 4.46 -18.81 -27.94
C ASP A 392 3.14 -18.80 -27.15
N TYR A 393 3.21 -18.59 -25.85
CA TYR A 393 2.06 -18.51 -24.95
C TYR A 393 2.07 -17.20 -24.17
N ALA A 394 2.15 -16.07 -24.89
CA ALA A 394 2.18 -14.74 -24.32
C ALA A 394 0.83 -14.38 -23.68
N ILE A 395 0.79 -14.34 -22.35
CA ILE A 395 -0.40 -14.02 -21.56
C ILE A 395 -0.07 -13.08 -20.41
N VAL A 396 -1.11 -12.54 -19.79
CA VAL A 396 -1.03 -11.67 -18.59
C VAL A 396 -1.97 -12.20 -17.53
N LEU A 397 -1.48 -12.31 -16.32
CA LEU A 397 -2.26 -12.62 -15.12
C LEU A 397 -2.89 -11.32 -14.55
N PRO A 398 -4.00 -11.44 -13.79
CA PRO A 398 -4.56 -10.30 -13.07
C PRO A 398 -3.52 -9.68 -12.14
N LYS A 399 -3.43 -8.35 -12.19
CA LYS A 399 -2.50 -7.62 -11.33
C LYS A 399 -2.92 -7.70 -9.86
N ILE A 400 -1.95 -7.72 -8.96
CA ILE A 400 -2.16 -7.51 -7.53
C ILE A 400 -2.72 -6.09 -7.35
N PRO A 401 -3.91 -5.93 -6.74
CA PRO A 401 -4.55 -4.62 -6.58
C PRO A 401 -3.96 -3.87 -5.39
N PHE A 402 -2.72 -3.41 -5.52
CA PHE A 402 -2.04 -2.68 -4.45
C PHE A 402 -2.87 -1.48 -3.98
N PRO A 403 -2.87 -1.19 -2.66
CA PRO A 403 -3.57 -0.02 -2.13
C PRO A 403 -2.94 1.27 -2.63
N GLU A 404 -3.79 2.25 -2.93
CA GLU A 404 -3.37 3.59 -3.30
C GLU A 404 -2.74 4.33 -2.10
N PRO A 405 -1.70 5.14 -2.33
CA PRO A 405 -1.09 5.95 -1.28
C PRO A 405 -2.08 6.99 -0.73
N VAL A 406 -2.06 7.18 0.59
CA VAL A 406 -3.00 8.06 1.31
C VAL A 406 -2.36 9.34 1.84
N ILE A 407 -1.04 9.39 2.00
CA ILE A 407 -0.33 10.60 2.45
C ILE A 407 0.58 11.12 1.34
N THR A 408 0.74 12.44 1.32
CA THR A 408 1.63 13.15 0.40
C THR A 408 2.54 14.06 1.20
N GLU A 409 3.84 13.99 0.97
CA GLU A 409 4.85 14.84 1.58
C GLU A 409 5.80 15.39 0.51
N ALA A 410 6.46 16.50 0.78
CA ALA A 410 7.55 16.99 -0.05
C ALA A 410 8.88 16.35 0.37
N ILE A 411 9.77 16.12 -0.57
CA ILE A 411 11.13 15.65 -0.28
C ILE A 411 12.16 16.56 -0.91
N GLU A 412 13.21 16.89 -0.15
CA GLU A 412 14.29 17.76 -0.60
C GLU A 412 15.65 17.14 -0.21
N VAL A 413 16.64 17.29 -1.07
CA VAL A 413 18.03 16.90 -0.75
C VAL A 413 18.63 17.85 0.26
N LYS A 414 19.43 17.32 1.18
CA LYS A 414 20.19 18.17 2.13
C LYS A 414 21.40 18.86 1.49
N GLN A 415 21.92 18.32 0.39
CA GLN A 415 23.06 18.86 -0.34
C GLN A 415 22.65 19.20 -1.77
N ARG A 416 22.89 20.44 -2.18
CA ARG A 416 22.63 20.89 -3.57
C ARG A 416 23.45 20.06 -4.56
N GLY A 417 22.86 19.70 -5.70
CA GLY A 417 23.50 18.90 -6.76
C GLY A 417 23.24 17.39 -6.66
N GLU A 418 22.45 16.94 -5.68
CA GLU A 418 22.06 15.52 -5.56
C GLU A 418 20.63 15.23 -6.08
N GLU A 419 19.99 16.19 -6.76
CA GLU A 419 18.60 16.10 -7.23
C GLU A 419 18.42 14.95 -8.25
N GLU A 420 19.39 14.74 -9.14
CA GLU A 420 19.38 13.63 -10.10
C GLU A 420 19.50 12.27 -9.39
N LYS A 421 20.39 12.18 -8.41
CA LYS A 421 20.54 10.96 -7.59
C LYS A 421 19.27 10.68 -6.79
N LEU A 422 18.61 11.73 -6.25
CA LEU A 422 17.33 11.62 -5.56
C LEU A 422 16.28 11.04 -6.52
N SER A 423 16.13 11.61 -7.72
CA SER A 423 15.15 11.15 -8.71
C SER A 423 15.37 9.67 -9.07
N ASN A 424 16.61 9.29 -9.35
CA ASN A 424 16.97 7.90 -9.65
C ASN A 424 16.71 6.95 -8.47
N GLY A 425 17.04 7.38 -7.25
CA GLY A 425 16.77 6.59 -6.04
C GLY A 425 15.28 6.39 -5.77
N LEU A 426 14.46 7.45 -5.93
CA LEU A 426 13.01 7.38 -5.79
C LEU A 426 12.39 6.46 -6.84
N HIS A 427 12.86 6.52 -8.09
CA HIS A 427 12.39 5.63 -9.15
C HIS A 427 12.64 4.16 -8.81
N LYS A 428 13.85 3.84 -8.36
CA LYS A 428 14.21 2.47 -7.93
C LYS A 428 13.36 1.99 -6.75
N LEU A 429 13.10 2.86 -5.78
CA LEU A 429 12.25 2.51 -4.63
C LEU A 429 10.78 2.31 -5.03
N HIS A 430 10.28 3.05 -6.03
CA HIS A 430 8.96 2.81 -6.61
C HIS A 430 8.87 1.45 -7.33
N GLU A 431 9.94 1.04 -8.03
CA GLU A 431 10.00 -0.30 -8.64
C GLU A 431 9.96 -1.43 -7.60
N GLU A 432 10.54 -1.22 -6.42
CA GLU A 432 10.48 -2.18 -5.29
C GLU A 432 9.10 -2.20 -4.63
N ASP A 433 8.47 -1.05 -4.49
CA ASP A 433 7.21 -0.86 -3.77
C ASP A 433 6.19 -0.07 -4.59
N PRO A 434 5.24 -0.75 -5.24
CA PRO A 434 4.20 -0.11 -6.03
C PRO A 434 3.26 0.81 -5.22
N THR A 435 3.24 0.69 -3.89
CA THR A 435 2.44 1.56 -2.99
C THR A 435 3.13 2.88 -2.67
N PHE A 436 4.41 3.02 -3.05
CA PHE A 436 5.16 4.26 -3.00
C PHE A 436 5.12 4.93 -4.36
N GLN A 437 4.81 6.22 -4.41
CA GLN A 437 4.79 7.02 -5.63
C GLN A 437 5.60 8.29 -5.44
N HIS A 438 6.16 8.81 -6.52
CA HIS A 438 6.84 10.10 -6.53
C HIS A 438 6.57 10.87 -7.82
N GLU A 439 6.55 12.19 -7.73
CA GLU A 439 6.39 13.08 -8.89
C GLU A 439 7.11 14.40 -8.65
N TYR A 440 7.63 15.00 -9.71
CA TYR A 440 8.13 16.38 -9.65
C TYR A 440 7.01 17.34 -10.05
N ASN A 441 6.59 18.19 -9.11
CA ASN A 441 5.64 19.25 -9.37
C ASN A 441 6.39 20.51 -9.84
N GLY A 442 6.43 20.73 -11.16
CA GLY A 442 7.17 21.84 -11.77
C GLY A 442 6.60 23.23 -11.42
N GLU A 443 5.33 23.33 -11.08
CA GLU A 443 4.70 24.58 -10.67
C GLU A 443 5.18 25.01 -9.28
N LEU A 444 5.22 24.07 -8.34
CA LEU A 444 5.67 24.31 -6.97
C LEU A 444 7.18 24.21 -6.80
N GLY A 445 7.88 23.68 -7.82
CA GLY A 445 9.31 23.43 -7.76
C GLY A 445 9.70 22.44 -6.67
N GLN A 446 8.86 21.42 -6.43
CA GLN A 446 9.06 20.42 -5.39
C GLN A 446 8.91 19.01 -5.93
N THR A 447 9.69 18.08 -5.38
CA THR A 447 9.45 16.65 -5.53
C THR A 447 8.49 16.21 -4.43
N LEU A 448 7.36 15.61 -4.83
CA LEU A 448 6.37 15.04 -3.94
C LEU A 448 6.56 13.53 -3.87
N ILE A 449 6.38 12.97 -2.68
CA ILE A 449 6.36 11.55 -2.41
C ILE A 449 5.04 11.17 -1.76
N ARG A 450 4.50 10.02 -2.14
CA ARG A 450 3.23 9.51 -1.62
C ARG A 450 3.41 8.10 -1.09
N GLY A 451 2.75 7.78 0.02
CA GLY A 451 2.83 6.48 0.65
C GLY A 451 1.60 6.14 1.49
N LEU A 452 1.61 4.94 2.08
CA LEU A 452 0.49 4.42 2.89
C LEU A 452 0.45 5.00 4.31
N GLY A 453 1.54 5.59 4.79
CA GLY A 453 1.62 6.17 6.12
C GLY A 453 2.97 6.86 6.38
N GLU A 454 3.08 7.57 7.50
CA GLU A 454 4.28 8.32 7.87
C GLU A 454 5.50 7.39 8.01
N ARG A 455 5.32 6.22 8.68
CA ARG A 455 6.39 5.22 8.84
C ARG A 455 6.89 4.68 7.50
N HIS A 456 5.98 4.51 6.54
CA HIS A 456 6.33 4.08 5.19
C HIS A 456 7.29 5.09 4.55
N LEU A 457 6.95 6.39 4.55
CA LEU A 457 7.80 7.43 3.96
C LEU A 457 9.13 7.62 4.71
N GLU A 458 9.14 7.51 6.05
CA GLU A 458 10.39 7.51 6.82
C GLU A 458 11.34 6.39 6.41
N ILE A 459 10.82 5.19 6.14
CA ILE A 459 11.62 4.05 5.67
C ILE A 459 12.16 4.29 4.27
N ILE A 460 11.34 4.85 3.38
CA ILE A 460 11.79 5.24 2.03
C ILE A 460 12.98 6.21 2.10
N VAL A 461 12.90 7.24 2.95
CA VAL A 461 14.01 8.20 3.15
C VAL A 461 15.25 7.53 3.76
N GLY A 462 15.05 6.63 4.72
CA GLY A 462 16.15 5.82 5.29
C GLY A 462 16.83 4.94 4.22
N ARG A 463 16.04 4.33 3.34
CA ARG A 463 16.55 3.50 2.22
C ARG A 463 17.30 4.34 1.17
N LEU A 464 16.84 5.56 0.86
CA LEU A 464 17.57 6.49 0.00
C LEU A 464 18.98 6.75 0.52
N ALA A 465 19.13 7.00 1.82
CA ALA A 465 20.43 7.23 2.41
C ALA A 465 21.33 5.97 2.36
N ARG A 466 20.78 4.80 2.71
CA ARG A 466 21.58 3.56 2.80
C ARG A 466 21.89 2.93 1.46
N LYS A 467 20.92 2.86 0.53
CA LYS A 467 21.11 2.17 -0.76
C LYS A 467 21.76 3.07 -1.82
N PHE A 468 21.44 4.36 -1.79
CA PHE A 468 21.82 5.31 -2.87
C PHE A 468 22.74 6.44 -2.38
N GLY A 469 23.02 6.52 -1.06
CA GLY A 469 23.86 7.56 -0.48
C GLY A 469 23.26 8.97 -0.57
N VAL A 470 21.93 9.08 -0.72
CA VAL A 470 21.22 10.35 -0.83
C VAL A 470 20.60 10.73 0.50
N HIS A 471 21.06 11.82 1.06
CA HIS A 471 20.50 12.36 2.30
C HIS A 471 19.42 13.38 2.01
N ALA A 472 18.17 12.99 2.23
CA ALA A 472 17.01 13.84 2.01
C ALA A 472 16.27 14.12 3.32
N GLN A 473 15.37 15.09 3.30
CA GLN A 473 14.45 15.41 4.38
C GLN A 473 13.03 15.52 3.84
N ILE A 474 12.08 15.11 4.68
CA ILE A 474 10.64 15.25 4.43
C ILE A 474 10.20 16.62 4.93
N GLY A 475 9.38 17.29 4.16
CA GLY A 475 8.77 18.58 4.47
C GLY A 475 7.32 18.65 4.03
N LYS A 476 6.63 19.71 4.43
CA LYS A 476 5.25 19.92 3.99
C LYS A 476 5.18 20.28 2.52
N PRO A 477 4.23 19.71 1.75
CA PRO A 477 3.95 20.15 0.40
C PRO A 477 3.52 21.62 0.39
N LYS A 478 4.03 22.37 -0.57
CA LYS A 478 3.53 23.74 -0.82
C LYS A 478 2.14 23.67 -1.40
N ILE A 479 1.28 24.59 -0.98
CA ILE A 479 -0.07 24.72 -1.52
C ILE A 479 -0.04 25.57 -2.79
N ALA A 480 -0.73 25.12 -3.82
CA ALA A 480 -0.83 25.82 -5.10
C ALA A 480 -1.85 26.97 -5.02
N TYR A 481 -1.54 28.00 -4.23
CA TYR A 481 -2.39 29.20 -4.17
C TYR A 481 -2.47 29.90 -5.52
N ARG A 482 -3.57 30.65 -5.73
CA ARG A 482 -3.78 31.54 -6.87
C ARG A 482 -4.19 32.92 -6.39
N GLU A 483 -4.16 33.87 -7.31
CA GLU A 483 -4.73 35.21 -7.08
C GLU A 483 -5.82 35.47 -8.12
N THR A 484 -6.73 36.37 -7.84
CA THR A 484 -7.77 36.83 -8.77
C THR A 484 -8.23 38.21 -8.41
N PHE A 485 -9.07 38.80 -9.26
CA PHE A 485 -9.63 40.15 -9.06
C PHE A 485 -11.12 40.11 -8.70
N LYS A 486 -11.56 41.01 -7.82
CA LYS A 486 -12.96 41.24 -7.54
C LYS A 486 -13.50 42.54 -8.16
N GLY A 487 -12.60 43.42 -8.56
CA GLY A 487 -12.91 44.72 -9.13
C GLY A 487 -12.39 44.86 -10.56
N LYS A 488 -12.80 45.92 -11.21
CA LYS A 488 -12.29 46.38 -12.50
C LYS A 488 -11.29 47.50 -12.29
N GLY A 489 -10.33 47.62 -13.20
CA GLY A 489 -9.36 48.70 -13.21
C GLY A 489 -8.87 48.95 -14.65
N GLU A 490 -8.40 50.15 -14.88
CA GLU A 490 -7.77 50.53 -16.16
C GLU A 490 -6.52 51.37 -15.92
N GLY A 491 -5.59 51.38 -16.85
CA GLY A 491 -4.39 52.19 -16.77
C GLY A 491 -3.37 51.89 -17.83
N GLN A 492 -2.32 52.67 -17.74
CA GLN A 492 -1.23 52.74 -18.75
C GLN A 492 0.01 51.97 -18.29
N GLY A 493 0.66 51.28 -19.23
CA GLY A 493 2.02 50.80 -19.09
C GLY A 493 2.91 51.44 -20.16
N LYS A 494 3.87 52.26 -19.74
CA LYS A 494 4.77 52.95 -20.63
C LYS A 494 6.21 52.56 -20.36
N HIS A 495 6.85 51.99 -21.38
CA HIS A 495 8.29 51.68 -21.38
C HIS A 495 9.00 52.67 -22.28
N LYS A 496 9.80 53.53 -21.69
CA LYS A 496 10.65 54.46 -22.44
C LYS A 496 12.07 54.42 -21.89
N LYS A 497 13.05 54.06 -22.71
CA LYS A 497 14.47 54.04 -22.33
C LYS A 497 15.32 54.64 -23.48
N GLN A 498 16.12 55.62 -23.18
CA GLN A 498 17.07 56.22 -24.08
C GLN A 498 18.49 56.07 -23.52
N THR A 499 19.36 55.36 -24.20
CA THR A 499 20.76 55.18 -23.82
C THR A 499 21.60 55.27 -25.09
N GLY A 500 22.05 56.48 -25.47
CA GLY A 500 23.11 56.74 -26.47
C GLY A 500 23.07 55.99 -27.78
N GLY A 501 21.89 55.70 -28.36
CA GLY A 501 21.70 54.95 -29.58
C GLY A 501 20.21 54.78 -29.91
N ARG A 502 19.80 53.68 -30.59
CA ARG A 502 18.39 53.38 -30.84
C ARG A 502 17.67 53.18 -29.49
N GLY A 503 16.65 54.00 -29.23
CA GLY A 503 15.87 53.97 -28.00
C GLY A 503 14.93 52.73 -27.92
N GLN A 504 14.25 52.62 -26.80
CA GLN A 504 13.17 51.62 -26.58
C GLN A 504 11.89 52.37 -26.24
N TYR A 505 10.80 52.12 -26.97
CA TYR A 505 9.52 52.77 -26.74
C TYR A 505 8.37 51.77 -26.90
N GLY A 506 7.52 51.61 -25.89
CA GLY A 506 6.26 50.87 -25.91
C GLY A 506 5.29 51.52 -24.97
N ASP A 507 4.06 51.68 -25.40
CA ASP A 507 3.01 52.36 -24.64
C ASP A 507 1.67 51.67 -24.90
N CYS A 508 1.01 51.17 -23.87
CA CYS A 508 -0.26 50.48 -23.98
C CYS A 508 -1.19 50.83 -22.80
N TRP A 509 -2.47 50.86 -23.10
CA TRP A 509 -3.52 51.01 -22.11
C TRP A 509 -4.38 49.77 -22.07
N ILE A 510 -4.63 49.27 -20.84
CA ILE A 510 -5.38 48.05 -20.62
C ILE A 510 -6.52 48.26 -19.63
N ARG A 511 -7.59 47.50 -19.78
CA ARG A 511 -8.65 47.28 -18.77
C ARG A 511 -8.57 45.86 -18.26
N ILE A 512 -8.66 45.71 -16.95
CA ILE A 512 -8.76 44.41 -16.28
C ILE A 512 -10.14 44.25 -15.68
N ALA A 513 -10.76 43.08 -15.90
CA ALA A 513 -12.06 42.74 -15.27
C ALA A 513 -12.08 41.29 -14.82
N PRO A 514 -12.77 40.95 -13.70
CA PRO A 514 -12.92 39.56 -13.25
C PRO A 514 -13.76 38.74 -14.20
N LEU A 515 -13.44 37.42 -14.23
CA LEU A 515 -14.20 36.39 -14.90
C LEU A 515 -14.72 35.35 -13.90
N PRO A 516 -15.68 34.48 -14.31
CA PRO A 516 -16.10 33.33 -13.51
C PRO A 516 -14.95 32.37 -13.24
N ARG A 517 -15.03 31.60 -12.14
CA ARG A 517 -14.00 30.62 -11.76
C ARG A 517 -13.80 29.56 -12.86
N GLY A 518 -12.53 29.26 -13.14
CA GLY A 518 -12.12 28.31 -14.18
C GLY A 518 -12.02 28.90 -15.58
N SER A 519 -12.24 30.22 -15.75
CA SER A 519 -12.15 30.87 -17.06
C SER A 519 -10.73 31.17 -17.52
N GLY A 520 -9.75 31.15 -16.60
CA GLY A 520 -8.36 31.48 -16.89
C GLY A 520 -8.13 32.95 -17.26
N LEU A 521 -7.13 33.20 -18.12
CA LEU A 521 -6.85 34.52 -18.70
C LEU A 521 -7.48 34.62 -20.09
N GLN A 522 -8.26 35.67 -20.31
CA GLN A 522 -8.77 36.04 -21.64
C GLN A 522 -8.16 37.39 -22.05
N PHE A 523 -7.50 37.43 -23.20
CA PHE A 523 -6.95 38.64 -23.81
C PHE A 523 -7.81 39.08 -24.98
N MET A 524 -8.19 40.35 -25.02
CA MET A 524 -9.02 40.93 -26.06
C MET A 524 -8.27 42.15 -26.69
N ASP A 525 -8.16 42.14 -27.98
CA ASP A 525 -7.62 43.22 -28.78
C ASP A 525 -8.77 44.13 -29.20
N GLU A 526 -8.81 45.34 -28.63
CA GLU A 526 -9.78 46.42 -28.92
C GLU A 526 -9.09 47.62 -29.56
N ILE A 527 -7.88 47.47 -30.14
CA ILE A 527 -7.15 48.55 -30.77
C ILE A 527 -7.87 49.05 -32.03
N VAL A 528 -8.14 50.33 -32.04
CA VAL A 528 -8.73 51.00 -33.20
C VAL A 528 -7.70 52.02 -33.79
N GLY A 529 -7.72 52.18 -35.11
CA GLY A 529 -6.87 53.19 -35.79
C GLY A 529 -5.40 52.87 -35.86
N GLY A 530 -4.95 51.66 -35.47
CA GLY A 530 -3.55 51.24 -35.59
C GLY A 530 -2.59 51.94 -34.64
N VAL A 531 -3.06 52.48 -33.52
CA VAL A 531 -2.25 53.14 -32.49
C VAL A 531 -1.16 52.25 -31.90
N ILE A 532 -1.38 50.94 -31.95
CA ILE A 532 -0.36 49.89 -31.76
C ILE A 532 -0.31 49.05 -33.03
N PRO A 533 0.85 48.91 -33.71
CA PRO A 533 0.99 48.01 -34.85
C PRO A 533 0.64 46.58 -34.48
N ARG A 534 -0.15 45.90 -35.33
CA ARG A 534 -0.67 44.53 -35.09
C ARG A 534 0.41 43.53 -34.71
N GLN A 535 1.61 43.65 -35.25
CA GLN A 535 2.75 42.79 -34.93
C GLN A 535 3.23 42.89 -33.48
N TYR A 536 2.92 43.97 -32.76
CA TYR A 536 3.33 44.14 -31.35
C TYR A 536 2.26 43.75 -30.33
N ILE A 537 1.01 43.54 -30.76
CA ILE A 537 -0.09 43.15 -29.88
C ILE A 537 0.20 41.79 -29.18
N PRO A 538 0.70 40.74 -29.88
CA PRO A 538 1.08 39.48 -29.20
C PRO A 538 2.22 39.66 -28.17
N ALA A 539 3.07 40.70 -28.35
CA ALA A 539 4.10 40.97 -27.36
C ALA A 539 3.55 41.58 -26.07
N VAL A 540 2.52 42.43 -26.16
CA VAL A 540 1.78 42.96 -24.98
C VAL A 540 1.12 41.80 -24.25
N GLU A 541 0.41 40.90 -24.95
CA GLU A 541 -0.20 39.74 -24.37
C GLU A 541 0.80 38.84 -23.61
N ARG A 542 1.94 38.51 -24.24
CA ARG A 542 3.03 37.77 -23.58
C ARG A 542 3.55 38.50 -22.33
N GLY A 543 3.65 39.83 -22.38
CA GLY A 543 4.04 40.65 -21.23
C GLY A 543 3.06 40.56 -20.08
N ILE A 544 1.74 40.59 -20.35
CA ILE A 544 0.69 40.45 -19.38
C ILE A 544 0.69 39.04 -18.77
N GLN A 545 0.82 38.00 -19.59
CA GLN A 545 0.93 36.59 -19.14
C GLN A 545 2.12 36.41 -18.18
N GLU A 546 3.29 36.96 -18.52
CA GLU A 546 4.47 36.90 -17.65
C GLU A 546 4.27 37.66 -16.34
N ALA A 547 3.63 38.82 -16.37
CA ALA A 547 3.33 39.58 -15.16
C ALA A 547 2.28 38.90 -14.30
N ALA A 548 1.25 38.29 -14.90
CA ALA A 548 0.20 37.54 -14.22
C ALA A 548 0.70 36.27 -13.52
N ALA A 549 1.82 35.71 -13.97
CA ALA A 549 2.48 34.59 -13.28
C ALA A 549 2.97 34.97 -11.87
N ARG A 550 3.05 36.27 -11.56
CA ARG A 550 3.44 36.83 -10.25
C ARG A 550 2.45 37.89 -9.80
N GLY A 551 1.40 37.48 -9.15
CA GLY A 551 0.32 38.35 -8.70
C GLY A 551 0.70 39.40 -7.66
N PRO A 552 -0.15 40.41 -7.47
CA PRO A 552 0.14 41.57 -6.62
C PRO A 552 -0.04 41.33 -5.12
N VAL A 553 -0.67 40.23 -4.67
CA VAL A 553 -0.95 39.97 -3.25
C VAL A 553 0.25 39.26 -2.58
N ALA A 554 0.63 38.11 -3.11
CA ALA A 554 1.69 37.28 -2.54
C ALA A 554 2.63 36.70 -3.61
N GLY A 555 2.44 37.08 -4.88
CA GLY A 555 3.23 36.62 -6.00
C GLY A 555 2.84 35.26 -6.52
N TYR A 556 1.59 34.80 -6.26
CA TYR A 556 1.02 33.60 -6.87
C TYR A 556 0.41 33.92 -8.25
N PRO A 557 0.27 32.94 -9.16
CA PRO A 557 -0.32 33.16 -10.45
C PRO A 557 -1.75 33.73 -10.37
N VAL A 558 -2.04 34.74 -11.19
CA VAL A 558 -3.37 35.34 -11.28
C VAL A 558 -4.19 34.60 -12.32
N VAL A 559 -5.44 34.27 -11.96
CA VAL A 559 -6.38 33.50 -12.80
C VAL A 559 -7.76 34.18 -12.84
N ASP A 560 -8.60 33.75 -13.79
CA ASP A 560 -10.01 34.14 -13.90
C ASP A 560 -10.21 35.64 -14.09
N PHE A 561 -9.50 36.20 -15.06
CA PHE A 561 -9.63 37.62 -15.44
C PHE A 561 -9.50 37.81 -16.94
N LYS A 562 -10.09 38.86 -17.45
CA LYS A 562 -9.90 39.32 -18.82
C LYS A 562 -9.10 40.63 -18.85
N VAL A 563 -8.36 40.78 -19.92
CA VAL A 563 -7.65 42.03 -20.25
C VAL A 563 -8.09 42.50 -21.61
N GLU A 564 -8.52 43.73 -21.70
CA GLU A 564 -8.83 44.44 -22.95
C GLU A 564 -7.70 45.44 -23.22
N LEU A 565 -6.97 45.26 -24.36
CA LEU A 565 -6.00 46.18 -24.84
C LEU A 565 -6.72 47.20 -25.76
N TYR A 566 -6.93 48.45 -25.32
CA TYR A 566 -7.82 49.35 -26.03
C TYR A 566 -7.16 50.63 -26.60
N ASP A 567 -5.95 51.02 -26.12
CA ASP A 567 -5.23 52.19 -26.60
C ASP A 567 -3.72 52.03 -26.40
N GLY A 568 -2.96 52.91 -27.01
CA GLY A 568 -1.51 52.96 -26.89
C GLY A 568 -0.85 53.93 -27.87
N SER A 569 0.47 53.90 -27.89
CA SER A 569 1.24 54.66 -28.89
C SER A 569 2.56 53.95 -29.25
N TYR A 570 3.08 54.21 -30.42
CA TYR A 570 4.36 53.65 -30.87
C TYR A 570 5.27 54.75 -31.43
N HIS A 571 6.55 54.45 -31.59
CA HIS A 571 7.53 55.33 -32.21
C HIS A 571 8.20 54.54 -33.38
N ASP A 572 8.19 55.13 -34.56
CA ASP A 572 8.61 54.43 -35.80
C ASP A 572 10.02 53.82 -35.73
N VAL A 573 10.93 54.42 -34.96
CA VAL A 573 12.33 53.96 -34.87
C VAL A 573 12.59 53.13 -33.59
N ASP A 574 11.99 53.54 -32.45
CA ASP A 574 12.34 53.03 -31.13
C ASP A 574 11.41 51.88 -30.63
N SER A 575 10.30 51.61 -31.35
CA SER A 575 9.37 50.58 -30.99
C SER A 575 9.85 49.21 -31.53
N ASN A 576 9.72 48.18 -30.68
CA ASN A 576 9.97 46.79 -30.98
C ASN A 576 9.17 45.86 -30.05
N GLU A 577 9.17 44.55 -30.35
CA GLU A 577 8.43 43.55 -29.54
C GLU A 577 8.80 43.58 -28.06
N MET A 578 10.10 43.70 -27.74
CA MET A 578 10.56 43.73 -26.35
C MET A 578 10.02 44.96 -25.61
N SER A 579 9.96 46.13 -26.27
CA SER A 579 9.44 47.36 -25.66
C SER A 579 7.94 47.25 -25.34
N PHE A 580 7.15 46.62 -26.24
CA PHE A 580 5.73 46.37 -26.01
C PHE A 580 5.47 45.26 -25.01
N LYS A 581 6.32 44.22 -24.96
CA LYS A 581 6.28 43.22 -23.87
C LYS A 581 6.49 43.92 -22.52
N MET A 582 7.48 44.77 -22.40
CA MET A 582 7.74 45.53 -21.19
C MET A 582 6.59 46.49 -20.84
N ALA A 583 5.98 47.14 -21.84
CA ALA A 583 4.79 47.97 -21.64
C ALA A 583 3.62 47.16 -21.09
N GLY A 584 3.36 45.94 -21.59
CA GLY A 584 2.34 45.04 -21.07
C GLY A 584 2.60 44.62 -19.61
N ILE A 585 3.85 44.32 -19.26
CA ILE A 585 4.25 44.00 -17.87
C ILE A 585 3.96 45.19 -16.96
N LEU A 586 4.35 46.39 -17.36
CA LEU A 586 4.14 47.65 -16.59
C LEU A 586 2.66 47.97 -16.46
N ALA A 587 1.88 47.85 -17.54
CA ALA A 587 0.44 48.08 -17.51
C ALA A 587 -0.25 47.16 -16.48
N PHE A 588 0.03 45.87 -16.55
CA PHE A 588 -0.54 44.90 -15.58
C PHE A 588 -0.14 45.24 -14.15
N ARG A 589 1.11 45.53 -13.87
CA ARG A 589 1.60 45.88 -12.54
C ARG A 589 0.98 47.17 -11.99
N ASN A 590 0.70 48.13 -12.85
CA ASN A 590 0.09 49.41 -12.47
C ASN A 590 -1.41 49.28 -12.17
N VAL A 591 -2.10 48.43 -12.91
CA VAL A 591 -3.56 48.29 -12.85
C VAL A 591 -4.01 47.25 -11.81
N SER A 592 -3.29 46.12 -11.73
CA SER A 592 -3.71 44.98 -10.91
C SER A 592 -3.92 45.26 -9.42
N PRO A 593 -3.15 46.13 -8.73
CA PRO A 593 -3.42 46.47 -7.31
C PRO A 593 -4.76 47.15 -7.10
N ASN A 594 -5.24 47.90 -8.09
CA ASN A 594 -6.51 48.66 -8.01
C ASN A 594 -7.73 47.78 -8.30
N CYS A 595 -7.55 46.56 -8.81
CA CYS A 595 -8.61 45.63 -9.15
C CYS A 595 -9.14 44.80 -7.94
N ARG A 596 -8.84 45.21 -6.72
CA ARG A 596 -9.17 44.45 -5.49
C ARG A 596 -8.72 43.01 -5.58
N PRO A 597 -7.40 42.76 -5.66
CA PRO A 597 -6.88 41.41 -5.76
C PRO A 597 -7.12 40.62 -4.46
N VAL A 598 -7.43 39.34 -4.60
CA VAL A 598 -7.65 38.38 -3.50
C VAL A 598 -6.93 37.08 -3.73
N LEU A 599 -6.58 36.40 -2.62
CA LEU A 599 -5.94 35.09 -2.64
C LEU A 599 -6.99 33.99 -2.77
N LEU A 600 -6.67 32.94 -3.55
CA LEU A 600 -7.47 31.75 -3.73
C LEU A 600 -6.70 30.52 -3.21
N GLU A 601 -7.42 29.63 -2.52
CA GLU A 601 -6.91 28.32 -2.08
C GLU A 601 -7.63 27.20 -2.81
N PRO A 602 -6.93 26.05 -3.07
CA PRO A 602 -7.57 24.89 -3.63
C PRO A 602 -8.46 24.22 -2.58
N ILE A 603 -9.69 23.90 -2.99
CA ILE A 603 -10.65 23.12 -2.21
C ILE A 603 -10.69 21.71 -2.79
N LEU A 604 -10.52 20.74 -1.92
CA LEU A 604 -10.60 19.33 -2.28
C LEU A 604 -11.94 18.75 -1.84
N GLU A 605 -12.51 17.91 -2.68
CA GLU A 605 -13.61 17.02 -2.32
C GLU A 605 -13.04 15.77 -1.67
N LEU A 606 -13.41 15.53 -0.43
CA LEU A 606 -13.05 14.33 0.33
C LEU A 606 -14.22 13.37 0.38
N GLU A 607 -13.93 12.10 0.19
CA GLU A 607 -14.78 10.98 0.53
C GLU A 607 -14.09 10.18 1.64
N VAL A 608 -14.72 10.08 2.81
CA VAL A 608 -14.16 9.41 3.98
C VAL A 608 -15.04 8.23 4.36
N TRP A 609 -14.49 7.01 4.35
CA TRP A 609 -15.17 5.81 4.79
C TRP A 609 -14.80 5.49 6.22
N THR A 610 -15.79 5.31 7.08
CA THR A 610 -15.60 5.03 8.50
C THR A 610 -16.72 4.14 9.04
N PRO A 611 -16.47 3.31 10.07
CA PRO A 611 -17.56 2.68 10.82
C PRO A 611 -18.51 3.71 11.43
N ASP A 612 -19.78 3.33 11.56
CA ASP A 612 -20.84 4.22 12.06
C ASP A 612 -20.53 4.86 13.41
N GLU A 613 -19.89 4.11 14.30
CA GLU A 613 -19.50 4.57 15.63
C GLU A 613 -18.57 5.79 15.63
N TYR A 614 -17.79 5.98 14.55
CA TYR A 614 -16.84 7.10 14.41
C TYR A 614 -17.35 8.21 13.48
N GLN A 615 -18.51 8.06 12.84
CA GLN A 615 -19.05 9.05 11.90
C GLN A 615 -19.10 10.46 12.49
N GLY A 616 -19.61 10.58 13.72
CA GLY A 616 -19.72 11.89 14.39
C GLY A 616 -18.37 12.52 14.67
N ALA A 617 -17.36 11.75 15.08
CA ALA A 617 -16.01 12.24 15.33
C ALA A 617 -15.34 12.72 14.02
N VAL A 618 -15.49 11.96 12.92
CA VAL A 618 -14.98 12.33 11.60
C VAL A 618 -15.62 13.61 11.08
N MET A 619 -16.95 13.73 11.17
CA MET A 619 -17.65 14.97 10.76
C MET A 619 -17.22 16.18 11.60
N GLY A 620 -17.00 16.00 12.91
CA GLY A 620 -16.50 17.03 13.81
C GLY A 620 -15.08 17.50 13.43
N ASP A 621 -14.17 16.57 13.15
CA ASP A 621 -12.80 16.89 12.71
C ASP A 621 -12.80 17.62 11.36
N LEU A 622 -13.56 17.14 10.36
CA LEU A 622 -13.68 17.81 9.06
C LEU A 622 -14.23 19.24 9.21
N SER A 623 -15.23 19.44 10.06
CA SER A 623 -15.78 20.78 10.35
C SER A 623 -14.75 21.69 11.02
N SER A 624 -13.92 21.17 11.93
CA SER A 624 -12.84 21.94 12.57
C SER A 624 -11.76 22.38 11.58
N ARG A 625 -11.61 21.66 10.45
CA ARG A 625 -10.71 21.95 9.33
C ARG A 625 -11.34 22.85 8.27
N ARG A 626 -12.28 23.67 8.62
CA ARG A 626 -13.05 24.52 7.69
C ARG A 626 -13.79 23.72 6.60
N GLY A 627 -14.04 22.45 6.85
CA GLY A 627 -14.72 21.55 5.92
C GLY A 627 -16.22 21.78 5.87
N GLN A 628 -16.77 21.83 4.67
CA GLN A 628 -18.20 21.83 4.42
C GLN A 628 -18.68 20.41 4.16
N ILE A 629 -19.47 19.84 5.07
CA ILE A 629 -20.05 18.51 4.89
C ILE A 629 -21.14 18.57 3.80
N LEU A 630 -21.01 17.71 2.79
CA LEU A 630 -21.96 17.60 1.68
C LEU A 630 -23.06 16.57 1.95
N GLY A 631 -22.74 15.53 2.71
CA GLY A 631 -23.68 14.47 3.05
C GLY A 631 -22.97 13.19 3.52
N THR A 632 -23.79 12.22 3.89
CA THR A 632 -23.34 10.87 4.29
C THR A 632 -24.18 9.82 3.61
N GLU A 633 -23.60 8.71 3.23
CA GLU A 633 -24.28 7.57 2.63
C GLU A 633 -23.72 6.25 3.16
N LYS A 634 -24.52 5.19 3.16
CA LYS A 634 -24.06 3.84 3.51
C LYS A 634 -23.34 3.20 2.34
N ASP A 635 -22.17 2.62 2.62
CA ASP A 635 -21.38 1.85 1.68
C ASP A 635 -20.96 0.52 2.34
N GLY A 636 -21.78 -0.48 2.20
CA GLY A 636 -21.62 -1.78 2.86
C GLY A 636 -21.68 -1.66 4.40
N ARG A 637 -20.60 -2.04 5.06
CA ARG A 637 -20.45 -1.97 6.53
C ARG A 637 -19.94 -0.60 7.02
N LEU A 638 -19.61 0.29 6.11
CA LEU A 638 -19.05 1.60 6.40
C LEU A 638 -20.05 2.70 6.06
N THR A 639 -19.85 3.87 6.67
CA THR A 639 -20.50 5.11 6.26
C THR A 639 -19.49 5.95 5.51
N LYS A 640 -19.89 6.42 4.31
CA LYS A 640 -19.11 7.37 3.50
C LYS A 640 -19.57 8.79 3.83
N VAL A 641 -18.64 9.61 4.30
CA VAL A 641 -18.83 11.04 4.57
C VAL A 641 -18.20 11.83 3.43
N ARG A 642 -18.97 12.73 2.79
CA ARG A 642 -18.45 13.62 1.74
C ARG A 642 -18.32 15.03 2.26
N ALA A 643 -17.19 15.69 1.98
CA ALA A 643 -16.93 17.06 2.42
C ALA A 643 -16.05 17.82 1.41
N LEU A 644 -16.21 19.15 1.38
CA LEU A 644 -15.29 20.07 0.72
C LEU A 644 -14.36 20.67 1.76
N VAL A 645 -13.06 20.50 1.60
CA VAL A 645 -12.07 20.95 2.60
C VAL A 645 -10.92 21.69 1.90
N PRO A 646 -10.45 22.81 2.43
CA PRO A 646 -9.25 23.47 1.92
C PRO A 646 -8.02 22.57 2.04
N GLU A 647 -7.22 22.46 0.99
CA GLU A 647 -6.02 21.63 0.99
C GLU A 647 -5.05 21.97 2.13
N ALA A 648 -4.95 23.25 2.47
CA ALA A 648 -4.11 23.74 3.56
C ALA A 648 -4.47 23.15 4.94
N GLU A 649 -5.72 22.70 5.15
CA GLU A 649 -6.19 22.11 6.41
C GLU A 649 -6.04 20.59 6.46
N LEU A 650 -5.58 19.96 5.37
CA LEU A 650 -5.43 18.51 5.28
C LEU A 650 -4.04 18.01 5.69
N ASP A 651 -3.19 18.91 6.19
CA ASP A 651 -1.91 18.51 6.79
C ASP A 651 -2.15 17.40 7.84
N ARG A 652 -1.45 16.26 7.68
CA ARG A 652 -1.58 15.06 8.53
C ARG A 652 -3.00 14.54 8.75
N TYR A 653 -3.89 14.78 7.79
CA TYR A 653 -5.28 14.30 7.94
C TYR A 653 -5.37 12.77 8.02
N ALA A 654 -4.55 12.03 7.26
CA ALA A 654 -4.48 10.58 7.35
C ALA A 654 -4.20 10.09 8.78
N THR A 655 -3.23 10.69 9.44
CA THR A 655 -2.84 10.36 10.82
C THR A 655 -3.95 10.69 11.81
N ALA A 656 -4.60 11.86 11.64
CA ALA A 656 -5.74 12.26 12.46
C ALA A 656 -6.93 11.29 12.27
N LEU A 657 -7.26 10.95 11.03
CA LEU A 657 -8.33 10.00 10.70
C LEU A 657 -8.06 8.62 11.32
N HIS A 658 -6.83 8.11 11.17
CA HIS A 658 -6.44 6.83 11.78
C HIS A 658 -6.56 6.86 13.30
N SER A 659 -6.18 7.96 13.95
CA SER A 659 -6.34 8.13 15.40
C SER A 659 -7.81 8.14 15.81
N LEU A 660 -8.67 8.91 15.12
CA LEU A 660 -10.10 9.05 15.40
C LEU A 660 -10.87 7.75 15.20
N THR A 661 -10.46 6.94 14.24
CA THR A 661 -11.18 5.71 13.83
C THR A 661 -10.46 4.44 14.25
N HIS A 662 -9.44 4.56 15.10
CA HIS A 662 -8.55 3.46 15.48
C HIS A 662 -8.00 2.68 14.26
N GLY A 663 -7.64 3.40 13.19
CA GLY A 663 -7.07 2.84 11.96
C GLY A 663 -8.09 2.23 10.98
N ARG A 664 -9.40 2.35 11.24
CA ARG A 664 -10.46 1.79 10.38
C ARG A 664 -10.96 2.74 9.31
N GLY A 665 -10.68 4.04 9.45
CA GLY A 665 -11.06 5.06 8.48
C GLY A 665 -10.10 5.09 7.30
N THR A 666 -10.67 5.26 6.09
CA THR A 666 -9.92 5.53 4.86
C THR A 666 -10.52 6.72 4.16
N TYR A 667 -9.77 7.39 3.29
CA TYR A 667 -10.31 8.50 2.53
C TYR A 667 -9.72 8.56 1.12
N ARG A 668 -10.43 9.26 0.24
CA ARG A 668 -9.97 9.71 -1.07
C ARG A 668 -10.17 11.20 -1.18
N GLN A 669 -9.32 11.85 -1.95
CA GLN A 669 -9.39 13.28 -2.20
C GLN A 669 -9.28 13.57 -3.69
N LYS A 670 -10.00 14.61 -4.14
CA LYS A 670 -9.99 15.08 -5.52
C LYS A 670 -10.09 16.59 -5.54
N PHE A 671 -9.32 17.24 -6.41
CA PHE A 671 -9.48 18.68 -6.63
C PHE A 671 -10.91 19.02 -7.08
N HIS A 672 -11.52 20.01 -6.43
CA HIS A 672 -12.87 20.48 -6.76
C HIS A 672 -12.85 21.86 -7.40
N VAL A 673 -12.39 22.89 -6.68
CA VAL A 673 -12.42 24.28 -7.15
C VAL A 673 -11.47 25.16 -6.36
N TYR A 674 -11.10 26.30 -6.91
CA TYR A 674 -10.43 27.39 -6.16
C TYR A 674 -11.45 28.29 -5.50
N GLN A 675 -11.30 28.55 -4.19
CA GLN A 675 -12.13 29.49 -3.43
C GLN A 675 -11.29 30.57 -2.77
N GLU A 676 -11.91 31.69 -2.44
CA GLU A 676 -11.27 32.82 -1.75
C GLU A 676 -10.83 32.39 -0.34
N VAL A 677 -9.60 32.71 -0.01
CA VAL A 677 -9.04 32.47 1.32
C VAL A 677 -9.66 33.46 2.29
N PRO A 678 -10.16 33.05 3.46
CA PRO A 678 -10.64 33.99 4.49
C PRO A 678 -9.54 34.99 4.90
N PRO A 679 -9.89 36.24 5.23
CA PRO A 679 -8.91 37.31 5.48
C PRO A 679 -7.82 36.94 6.50
N ASP A 680 -8.19 36.30 7.62
CA ASP A 680 -7.26 35.91 8.68
C ASP A 680 -6.25 34.86 8.21
N ALA A 681 -6.69 33.90 7.38
CA ALA A 681 -5.82 32.92 6.78
C ALA A 681 -4.94 33.51 5.67
N ALA A 682 -5.50 34.43 4.86
CA ALA A 682 -4.77 35.09 3.79
C ALA A 682 -3.57 35.90 4.34
N HIS A 683 -3.71 36.60 5.46
CA HIS A 683 -2.60 37.32 6.10
C HIS A 683 -1.45 36.39 6.45
N LYS A 684 -1.73 35.24 7.03
CA LYS A 684 -0.69 34.21 7.37
C LYS A 684 0.05 33.70 6.13
N VAL A 685 -0.71 33.41 5.07
CA VAL A 685 -0.12 32.93 3.80
C VAL A 685 0.80 33.98 3.19
N VAL A 686 0.37 35.26 3.17
CA VAL A 686 1.18 36.38 2.65
C VAL A 686 2.47 36.57 3.45
N GLU A 687 2.42 36.48 4.78
CA GLU A 687 3.61 36.61 5.65
C GLU A 687 4.61 35.46 5.41
N VAL A 688 4.13 34.23 5.33
CA VAL A 688 4.98 33.06 5.05
C VAL A 688 5.64 33.22 3.68
N ARG A 689 4.85 33.61 2.67
CA ARG A 689 5.36 33.77 1.30
C ARG A 689 6.40 34.87 1.18
N LYS A 690 6.25 35.99 1.89
CA LYS A 690 7.26 37.04 1.94
C LYS A 690 8.60 36.55 2.46
N LYS A 691 8.59 35.77 3.55
CA LYS A 691 9.81 35.17 4.11
C LYS A 691 10.50 34.25 3.11
N GLU A 692 9.73 33.34 2.46
CA GLU A 692 10.25 32.45 1.43
C GLU A 692 10.92 33.20 0.27
N LEU A 693 10.30 34.31 -0.18
CA LEU A 693 10.84 35.13 -1.26
C LEU A 693 12.10 35.92 -0.84
N GLU A 694 12.23 36.29 0.42
CA GLU A 694 13.43 36.92 0.99
C GLU A 694 14.57 35.91 1.11
N GLU A 695 14.31 34.71 1.62
CA GLU A 695 15.27 33.60 1.71
C GLU A 695 15.77 33.15 0.34
N ALA A 696 14.90 33.10 -0.67
CA ALA A 696 15.28 32.75 -2.03
C ALA A 696 16.15 33.81 -2.74
N LYS A 697 16.22 35.04 -2.22
CA LYS A 697 17.07 36.12 -2.74
C LYS A 697 18.43 36.22 -2.03
N ALA A 698 18.53 35.68 -0.82
CA ALA A 698 19.78 35.59 -0.06
C ALA A 698 20.61 34.36 -0.47
#